data_86f826f1b8b2f5b1e7fa94c737000347
#
_entry.id   86f826f1b8b2f5b1e7fa94c737000347
#
_cell.length_a   1.000
_cell.length_b   1.000
_cell.length_c   1.000
_cell.angle_alpha   90.00
_cell.angle_beta   90.00
_cell.angle_gamma   90.00
#
_symmetry.space_group_name_H-M   'P 1'
#
loop_
_entity.id
_entity.type
_entity.pdbx_description
1 polymer ?
#
loop_
_entity_poly.entity_id
_entity_poly.type
_entity_poly.pdbx_seq_one_letter_code
_entity_poly.pdbx_strand_id
1 'polypeptide(L)'
;MSLISHRTGMHHMHLYVLLGLTLEDIPNVGTIHFVCNSWIYNAKNYQSDRIFFANNTYLPSKTPGPLVYYRDLELKNLRGNGTGERKEWERIYDYDVYNDLGDPDKGVEYARPVLGGSSTYPYPRRGRTGRKPTKTDPNTESRSDNFYIPRDEAFGHLKSSDFLAYGIKSISQDVIPALKSVFDINFTPIEFDSFEEVHDLYEGGIKLPTDVIKQITPLPVVNELLRTDGEQFLKFPVPKVVQVSKSAWMTDVEFAREILAGVNPGLIRCLQEFPPKSKLDSGVYGDHTSTITKEQIEPNLDGLTIDEAIQQKKVFILDDHDAIFPYLRRINSTNSKAYATRTILYLKSDGTLKPLAIELSLPHPEGDQYGAISKVYLPAIEGVQSYIWLLAKAYVIVNDSNVHQLISHWLNTHAVVEPFVIATNRQLSVLHPIYKLLFPHYRDTMNINALARNQLINAGGIIEQTFLPSKYAMEISSVIYKDWVFTDQALPSDLIKRGMAIADASSPNGVRLVIEDYPYAMDGLEIWGAINTWVQDYVSLYYTSDDTVKGDLELQQWWKELVEVGHGDKKDEPWWPQMQTLQDLIQTCTTLIWTASALHASVNFGQYPYGGFILNRPTLSRRLMPEEGSPEYDELVKNPERAYLRTVTPKFQTLIDLSVIEILSRHASDEYYLGNRDSAEFWTSDVYALEAFKKFGNKLAEIEGILIQRNNDVNLRNRVGPVTMPYTLLYPTSEAGLTFRGIPNSISI
;
A
#
# COMPACT_ATOMS: atom_id res chain seq x y z
N MET A 1 35.06 15.50 -19.64
CA MET A 1 34.24 15.98 -18.50
C MET A 1 32.86 16.36 -19.06
N SER A 2 31.89 15.50 -18.91
CA SER A 2 30.52 15.78 -19.35
C SER A 2 29.66 16.07 -18.11
N LEU A 3 29.34 17.33 -17.89
CA LEU A 3 28.39 17.76 -16.86
C LEU A 3 27.03 17.86 -17.51
N ILE A 4 26.12 16.92 -17.23
CA ILE A 4 24.72 17.02 -17.65
C ILE A 4 23.98 17.77 -16.55
N SER A 5 23.74 19.08 -16.72
CA SER A 5 22.87 19.86 -15.85
C SER A 5 21.56 20.18 -16.55
N HIS A 6 20.44 19.80 -15.98
CA HIS A 6 19.13 20.27 -16.42
C HIS A 6 18.74 21.54 -15.66
N ARG A 7 18.44 22.62 -16.40
CA ARG A 7 18.01 23.90 -15.87
C ARG A 7 16.48 23.92 -15.76
N THR A 8 15.96 24.10 -14.57
CA THR A 8 14.54 24.42 -14.38
C THR A 8 14.38 25.87 -13.96
N GLY A 9 13.49 26.58 -14.64
CA GLY A 9 13.20 27.99 -14.35
C GLY A 9 12.17 28.12 -13.22
N MET A 10 12.64 28.27 -11.98
CA MET A 10 11.88 28.90 -10.89
C MET A 10 12.76 29.95 -10.22
N HIS A 11 12.22 31.15 -10.03
CA HIS A 11 12.91 32.25 -9.37
C HIS A 11 13.22 31.89 -7.91
N HIS A 12 14.50 32.06 -7.54
CA HIS A 12 15.08 32.07 -6.19
C HIS A 12 15.65 30.80 -5.56
N MET A 13 16.26 29.91 -6.32
CA MET A 13 17.46 29.14 -5.86
C MET A 13 17.87 28.21 -7.01
N HIS A 14 19.11 28.30 -7.45
CA HIS A 14 19.62 27.36 -8.46
C HIS A 14 19.93 26.03 -7.74
N LEU A 15 18.94 25.14 -7.67
CA LEU A 15 19.08 23.77 -7.22
C LEU A 15 19.40 22.89 -8.43
N TYR A 16 20.43 22.05 -8.33
CA TYR A 16 20.82 21.09 -9.37
C TYR A 16 20.84 19.68 -8.80
N VAL A 17 20.28 18.73 -9.51
CA VAL A 17 20.49 17.31 -9.25
C VAL A 17 21.74 16.88 -10.02
N LEU A 18 22.74 16.39 -9.30
CA LEU A 18 23.89 15.73 -9.89
C LEU A 18 23.63 14.23 -9.92
N LEU A 19 23.35 13.70 -11.11
CA LEU A 19 23.08 12.27 -11.33
C LEU A 19 24.38 11.43 -11.26
N GLY A 20 25.43 11.90 -11.90
CA GLY A 20 26.73 11.24 -11.91
C GLY A 20 27.83 12.10 -12.49
N LEU A 21 29.07 11.68 -12.28
CA LEU A 21 30.28 12.25 -12.86
C LEU A 21 31.06 11.13 -13.51
N THR A 22 31.42 11.33 -14.78
CA THR A 22 32.30 10.41 -15.52
C THR A 22 33.64 11.08 -15.78
N LEU A 23 34.72 10.41 -15.41
CA LEU A 23 36.08 10.78 -15.79
C LEU A 23 36.55 9.82 -16.87
N GLU A 24 36.95 10.38 -18.03
CA GLU A 24 37.43 9.62 -19.19
C GLU A 24 38.96 9.73 -19.31
N ASP A 25 39.55 8.78 -20.02
CA ASP A 25 40.97 8.76 -20.35
C ASP A 25 41.93 8.83 -19.14
N ILE A 26 41.53 8.23 -18.01
CA ILE A 26 42.41 8.13 -16.83
C ILE A 26 43.56 7.17 -17.16
N PRO A 27 44.81 7.62 -17.07
CA PRO A 27 45.96 6.76 -17.41
C PRO A 27 45.97 5.45 -16.61
N ASN A 28 46.09 4.32 -17.31
CA ASN A 28 46.09 2.95 -16.78
C ASN A 28 44.77 2.47 -16.13
N VAL A 29 43.69 3.27 -16.17
CA VAL A 29 42.40 2.93 -15.55
C VAL A 29 41.26 2.99 -16.59
N GLY A 30 41.34 3.91 -17.55
CA GLY A 30 40.27 4.15 -18.52
C GLY A 30 39.18 5.09 -17.97
N THR A 31 37.96 4.67 -18.01
CA THR A 31 36.79 5.48 -17.55
C THR A 31 36.38 5.11 -16.14
N ILE A 32 36.10 6.12 -15.33
CA ILE A 32 35.59 5.97 -13.95
C ILE A 32 34.25 6.70 -13.83
N HIS A 33 33.24 5.98 -13.36
CA HIS A 33 31.91 6.54 -13.10
C HIS A 33 31.69 6.74 -11.58
N PHE A 34 31.32 7.94 -11.20
CA PHE A 34 30.91 8.28 -9.83
C PHE A 34 29.40 8.44 -9.78
N VAL A 35 28.75 7.69 -8.92
CA VAL A 35 27.30 7.78 -8.71
C VAL A 35 27.01 8.86 -7.68
N CYS A 36 26.21 9.87 -8.03
CA CYS A 36 25.93 10.99 -7.16
C CYS A 36 24.48 11.01 -6.70
N ASN A 37 23.51 10.96 -7.61
CA ASN A 37 22.07 10.94 -7.37
C ASN A 37 21.64 11.86 -6.21
N SER A 38 22.10 13.11 -6.23
CA SER A 38 21.92 14.01 -5.11
C SER A 38 21.68 15.45 -5.54
N TRP A 39 20.84 16.13 -4.80
CA TRP A 39 20.65 17.57 -4.91
C TRP A 39 21.89 18.30 -4.41
N ILE A 40 22.36 19.27 -5.16
CA ILE A 40 23.50 20.13 -4.80
C ILE A 40 22.97 21.46 -4.27
N TYR A 41 23.31 21.77 -3.02
CA TYR A 41 22.97 23.01 -2.36
C TYR A 41 24.16 23.97 -2.28
N ASN A 42 23.86 25.25 -2.09
CA ASN A 42 24.89 26.28 -1.92
C ASN A 42 25.77 25.99 -0.69
N ALA A 43 27.09 26.05 -0.85
CA ALA A 43 28.07 25.83 0.22
C ALA A 43 27.91 26.77 1.44
N LYS A 44 27.22 27.91 1.29
CA LYS A 44 26.87 28.78 2.42
C LYS A 44 25.89 28.11 3.41
N ASN A 45 25.02 27.25 2.90
CA ASN A 45 24.01 26.53 3.70
C ASN A 45 24.51 25.16 4.16
N TYR A 46 25.42 24.55 3.37
CA TYR A 46 25.90 23.21 3.63
C TYR A 46 27.42 23.21 3.54
N GLN A 47 28.11 23.13 4.70
CA GLN A 47 29.54 23.25 4.82
C GLN A 47 30.30 21.91 4.93
N SER A 48 29.58 20.78 5.08
CA SER A 48 30.20 19.46 5.12
C SER A 48 30.60 19.00 3.72
N ASP A 49 31.74 18.33 3.62
CA ASP A 49 32.20 17.75 2.36
C ASP A 49 31.23 16.68 1.85
N ARG A 50 31.01 16.71 0.54
CA ARG A 50 30.26 15.63 -0.18
C ARG A 50 31.27 14.63 -0.69
N ILE A 51 31.07 13.38 -0.31
CA ILE A 51 31.89 12.26 -0.74
C ILE A 51 31.11 11.45 -1.76
N PHE A 52 31.59 11.37 -2.98
CA PHE A 52 31.06 10.50 -4.01
C PHE A 52 32.07 9.41 -4.32
N PHE A 53 31.63 8.16 -4.32
CA PHE A 53 32.49 7.03 -4.61
C PHE A 53 32.32 6.59 -6.07
N ALA A 54 33.39 6.05 -6.63
CA ALA A 54 33.31 5.30 -7.87
C ALA A 54 32.37 4.10 -7.70
N ASN A 55 31.80 3.60 -8.79
CA ASN A 55 30.81 2.55 -8.83
C ASN A 55 31.31 1.13 -8.46
N ASN A 56 32.50 1.04 -7.85
CA ASN A 56 33.07 -0.22 -7.35
C ASN A 56 32.25 -0.79 -6.17
N THR A 57 32.41 -2.09 -5.96
CA THR A 57 31.73 -2.82 -4.87
C THR A 57 32.76 -3.48 -3.96
N TYR A 58 32.68 -3.21 -2.65
CA TYR A 58 33.60 -3.76 -1.65
C TYR A 58 32.87 -4.15 -0.36
N LEU A 59 33.14 -5.36 0.14
CA LEU A 59 32.87 -5.69 1.53
C LEU A 59 33.72 -4.79 2.45
N PRO A 60 33.30 -4.52 3.71
CA PRO A 60 34.10 -3.72 4.65
C PRO A 60 35.55 -4.21 4.77
N SER A 61 35.74 -5.53 4.92
CA SER A 61 37.04 -6.19 5.05
C SER A 61 37.92 -6.13 3.81
N LYS A 62 37.32 -5.85 2.62
CA LYS A 62 38.02 -5.77 1.31
C LYS A 62 38.13 -4.36 0.79
N THR A 63 37.76 -3.36 1.58
CA THR A 63 37.84 -1.95 1.19
C THR A 63 39.30 -1.54 1.03
N PRO A 64 39.72 -0.94 -0.11
CA PRO A 64 41.08 -0.39 -0.26
C PRO A 64 41.40 0.61 0.83
N GLY A 65 42.61 0.53 1.43
CA GLY A 65 43.03 1.34 2.57
C GLY A 65 42.73 2.85 2.44
N PRO A 66 43.01 3.51 1.29
CA PRO A 66 42.69 4.93 1.09
C PRO A 66 41.21 5.27 1.16
N LEU A 67 40.31 4.32 0.93
CA LEU A 67 38.84 4.52 0.93
C LEU A 67 38.23 4.29 2.32
N VAL A 68 38.88 3.59 3.25
CA VAL A 68 38.30 3.23 4.57
C VAL A 68 37.91 4.49 5.32
N TYR A 69 38.77 5.49 5.39
CA TYR A 69 38.49 6.75 6.07
C TYR A 69 37.25 7.45 5.50
N TYR A 70 37.14 7.55 4.18
CA TYR A 70 36.01 8.20 3.53
C TYR A 70 34.72 7.41 3.68
N ARG A 71 34.79 6.08 3.67
CA ARG A 71 33.67 5.18 3.94
C ARG A 71 33.07 5.46 5.33
N ASP A 72 33.90 5.48 6.35
CA ASP A 72 33.49 5.76 7.74
C ASP A 72 32.96 7.18 7.92
N LEU A 73 33.62 8.17 7.29
CA LEU A 73 33.21 9.57 7.36
C LEU A 73 31.84 9.80 6.73
N GLU A 74 31.56 9.20 5.58
CA GLU A 74 30.24 9.33 4.92
C GLU A 74 29.13 8.71 5.76
N LEU A 75 29.32 7.49 6.30
CA LEU A 75 28.35 6.86 7.20
C LEU A 75 28.11 7.71 8.47
N LYS A 76 29.15 8.31 9.03
CA LYS A 76 29.02 9.22 10.17
C LYS A 76 28.20 10.47 9.83
N ASN A 77 28.43 11.05 8.63
CA ASN A 77 27.66 12.21 8.17
C ASN A 77 26.17 11.86 7.98
N LEU A 78 25.86 10.68 7.46
CA LEU A 78 24.48 10.24 7.24
C LEU A 78 23.74 9.91 8.55
N ARG A 79 24.45 9.45 9.59
CA ARG A 79 23.87 9.22 10.93
C ARG A 79 23.55 10.51 11.67
N GLY A 80 24.34 11.56 11.48
CA GLY A 80 24.22 12.79 12.24
C GLY A 80 24.48 12.60 13.75
N ASN A 81 23.99 13.53 14.55
CA ASN A 81 24.18 13.54 16.01
C ASN A 81 22.90 13.24 16.81
N GLY A 82 21.78 12.90 16.14
CA GLY A 82 20.51 12.57 16.79
C GLY A 82 19.77 13.76 17.42
N THR A 83 20.23 15.01 17.23
CA THR A 83 19.67 16.19 17.90
C THR A 83 19.30 17.30 16.91
N GLY A 84 18.47 18.23 17.38
CA GLY A 84 18.07 19.43 16.62
C GLY A 84 16.98 19.16 15.58
N GLU A 85 16.40 20.23 15.08
CA GLU A 85 15.45 20.23 13.98
C GLU A 85 16.18 20.09 12.66
N ARG A 86 15.74 19.19 11.81
CA ARG A 86 16.32 18.92 10.50
C ARG A 86 16.06 20.07 9.52
N LYS A 87 17.03 20.29 8.63
CA LYS A 87 16.95 21.33 7.60
C LYS A 87 16.91 20.70 6.21
N GLU A 88 16.23 21.36 5.29
CA GLU A 88 16.00 20.91 3.91
C GLU A 88 17.27 20.42 3.17
N TRP A 89 18.42 21.04 3.47
CA TRP A 89 19.70 20.71 2.83
C TRP A 89 20.46 19.57 3.51
N GLU A 90 19.97 19.03 4.65
CA GLU A 90 20.64 17.94 5.37
C GLU A 90 20.38 16.60 4.70
N ARG A 91 21.28 15.66 4.96
CA ARG A 91 21.27 14.28 4.45
C ARG A 91 21.20 13.28 5.60
N ILE A 92 20.66 13.67 6.72
CA ILE A 92 20.67 12.87 7.94
C ILE A 92 19.49 11.93 7.94
N TYR A 93 19.79 10.65 8.04
CA TYR A 93 18.82 9.59 8.30
C TYR A 93 18.79 9.36 9.82
N ASP A 94 17.61 9.46 10.41
CA ASP A 94 17.40 9.27 11.84
C ASP A 94 15.98 8.77 12.08
N TYR A 95 15.73 8.18 13.25
CA TYR A 95 14.45 7.54 13.57
C TYR A 95 13.62 8.40 14.51
N ASP A 96 12.31 8.34 14.35
CA ASP A 96 11.35 8.87 15.30
C ASP A 96 10.07 8.01 15.34
N VAL A 97 9.25 8.22 16.36
CA VAL A 97 7.88 7.69 16.44
C VAL A 97 6.94 8.54 15.58
N TYR A 98 5.75 8.04 15.30
CA TYR A 98 4.72 8.79 14.58
C TYR A 98 4.01 9.76 15.53
N ASN A 99 4.68 10.82 15.88
CA ASN A 99 4.19 11.92 16.72
C ASN A 99 3.76 13.15 15.91
N ASP A 100 3.69 13.03 14.57
CA ASP A 100 3.37 14.09 13.62
C ASP A 100 1.99 13.94 12.97
N LEU A 101 1.18 12.97 13.41
CA LEU A 101 -0.15 12.72 12.86
C LEU A 101 -1.21 13.68 13.42
N GLY A 102 -1.10 14.10 14.68
CA GLY A 102 -2.03 15.01 15.33
C GLY A 102 -1.76 16.49 15.09
N ASP A 103 -2.74 17.33 15.41
CA ASP A 103 -2.62 18.80 15.44
C ASP A 103 -3.47 19.36 16.62
N PRO A 104 -3.11 19.00 17.89
CA PRO A 104 -3.93 19.34 19.05
C PRO A 104 -4.03 20.85 19.31
N ASP A 105 -3.14 21.67 18.71
CA ASP A 105 -3.25 23.14 18.77
C ASP A 105 -4.47 23.69 18.01
N LYS A 106 -5.05 22.90 17.06
CA LYS A 106 -6.30 23.22 16.37
C LYS A 106 -7.57 22.80 17.13
N GLY A 107 -7.44 21.97 18.16
CA GLY A 107 -8.54 21.45 18.96
C GLY A 107 -8.38 19.97 19.29
N VAL A 108 -9.13 19.50 20.30
CA VAL A 108 -9.07 18.13 20.79
C VAL A 108 -9.47 17.10 19.71
N GLU A 109 -10.32 17.47 18.79
CA GLU A 109 -10.74 16.63 17.65
C GLU A 109 -9.61 16.32 16.66
N TYR A 110 -8.54 17.15 16.64
CA TYR A 110 -7.34 16.94 15.86
C TYR A 110 -6.21 16.24 16.62
N ALA A 111 -6.41 15.94 17.92
CA ALA A 111 -5.43 15.15 18.67
C ALA A 111 -5.42 13.70 18.17
N ARG A 112 -4.21 13.13 18.02
CA ARG A 112 -4.01 11.71 17.65
C ARG A 112 -2.99 11.08 18.58
N PRO A 113 -3.12 9.80 18.90
CA PRO A 113 -2.10 9.11 19.70
C PRO A 113 -0.76 9.11 18.97
N VAL A 114 0.31 9.14 19.73
CA VAL A 114 1.65 8.86 19.21
C VAL A 114 1.75 7.36 18.95
N LEU A 115 2.13 6.98 17.72
CA LEU A 115 2.32 5.58 17.36
C LEU A 115 3.81 5.22 17.38
N GLY A 116 4.10 4.09 18.00
CA GLY A 116 5.45 3.62 18.26
C GLY A 116 5.97 4.04 19.66
N GLY A 117 6.91 3.25 20.18
CA GLY A 117 7.52 3.48 21.49
C GLY A 117 6.64 3.05 22.67
N SER A 118 5.51 2.42 22.44
CA SER A 118 4.63 1.92 23.49
C SER A 118 3.99 0.58 23.12
N SER A 119 3.61 -0.21 24.11
CA SER A 119 2.87 -1.46 23.90
C SER A 119 1.39 -1.22 23.54
N THR A 120 0.85 -0.04 23.85
CA THR A 120 -0.54 0.32 23.49
C THR A 120 -0.65 0.54 21.99
N TYR A 121 0.25 1.35 21.44
CA TYR A 121 0.31 1.70 20.02
C TYR A 121 1.70 1.44 19.44
N PRO A 122 2.14 0.16 19.33
CA PRO A 122 3.42 -0.15 18.71
C PRO A 122 3.37 0.17 17.22
N TYR A 123 4.51 0.66 16.67
CA TYR A 123 4.57 0.98 15.24
C TYR A 123 6.02 0.99 14.74
N PRO A 124 6.29 0.75 13.44
CA PRO A 124 7.62 0.95 12.88
C PRO A 124 8.02 2.43 13.00
N ARG A 125 9.32 2.70 13.02
CA ARG A 125 9.81 4.08 13.11
C ARG A 125 9.79 4.76 11.75
N ARG A 126 9.63 6.08 11.77
CA ARG A 126 9.70 6.98 10.61
C ARG A 126 10.98 7.81 10.63
N GLY A 127 11.24 8.50 9.50
CA GLY A 127 12.29 9.51 9.44
C GLY A 127 12.04 10.69 10.40
N ARG A 128 13.02 11.03 11.21
CA ARG A 128 12.95 12.08 12.22
C ARG A 128 13.04 13.47 11.58
N THR A 129 12.16 14.36 11.97
CA THR A 129 12.18 15.78 11.61
C THR A 129 12.78 16.66 12.71
N GLY A 130 12.60 16.28 13.97
CA GLY A 130 13.07 17.00 15.15
C GLY A 130 12.42 18.36 15.35
N ARG A 131 11.22 18.57 14.81
CA ARG A 131 10.43 19.80 15.00
C ARG A 131 10.07 19.96 16.47
N LYS A 132 9.80 21.20 16.86
CA LYS A 132 9.34 21.52 18.21
C LYS A 132 7.99 20.86 18.48
N PRO A 133 7.68 20.51 19.73
CA PRO A 133 6.35 20.04 20.09
C PRO A 133 5.29 21.13 19.89
N THR A 134 4.02 20.72 19.83
CA THR A 134 2.87 21.60 19.87
C THR A 134 2.79 22.31 21.22
N LYS A 135 1.99 23.39 21.30
CA LYS A 135 1.80 24.12 22.56
C LYS A 135 0.91 23.33 23.54
N THR A 136 -0.03 22.56 22.98
CA THR A 136 -1.07 21.84 23.74
C THR A 136 -0.59 20.47 24.22
N ASP A 137 0.26 19.78 23.42
CA ASP A 137 0.79 18.46 23.75
C ASP A 137 2.29 18.39 23.48
N PRO A 138 3.13 18.19 24.52
CA PRO A 138 4.57 18.11 24.39
C PRO A 138 5.05 16.83 23.67
N ASN A 139 4.22 15.82 23.49
CA ASN A 139 4.56 14.57 22.80
C ASN A 139 4.25 14.61 21.30
N THR A 140 3.50 15.61 20.83
CA THR A 140 3.13 15.76 19.42
C THR A 140 3.97 16.86 18.76
N GLU A 141 4.60 16.58 17.62
CA GLU A 141 5.33 17.57 16.83
C GLU A 141 4.37 18.62 16.22
N SER A 142 4.82 19.89 16.20
CA SER A 142 4.09 20.95 15.51
C SER A 142 4.01 20.68 14.02
N ARG A 143 2.85 20.97 13.42
CA ARG A 143 2.64 20.82 11.98
C ARG A 143 3.43 21.85 11.19
N SER A 144 3.85 21.45 9.99
CA SER A 144 4.50 22.33 9.03
C SER A 144 4.12 21.88 7.62
N ASP A 145 3.92 22.83 6.71
CA ASP A 145 3.72 22.55 5.28
C ASP A 145 5.00 22.00 4.63
N ASN A 146 6.16 22.31 5.23
CA ASN A 146 7.45 21.76 4.84
C ASN A 146 7.80 20.60 5.75
N PHE A 147 7.87 19.40 5.20
CA PHE A 147 8.35 18.22 5.89
C PHE A 147 9.80 17.93 5.51
N TYR A 148 10.57 17.44 6.48
CA TYR A 148 11.93 17.00 6.25
C TYR A 148 11.97 15.58 5.70
N ILE A 149 12.75 15.42 4.65
CA ILE A 149 13.30 14.15 4.18
C ILE A 149 14.79 14.35 3.93
N PRO A 150 15.64 13.33 4.10
CA PRO A 150 17.03 13.42 3.67
C PRO A 150 17.09 13.87 2.21
N ARG A 151 17.94 14.84 1.91
CA ARG A 151 18.01 15.47 0.59
C ARG A 151 18.16 14.48 -0.57
N ASP A 152 18.88 13.36 -0.34
CA ASP A 152 19.10 12.34 -1.34
C ASP A 152 17.83 11.53 -1.67
N GLU A 153 16.81 11.60 -0.81
CA GLU A 153 15.49 10.96 -0.98
C GLU A 153 14.44 11.91 -1.58
N ALA A 154 14.78 13.17 -1.81
CA ALA A 154 13.86 14.13 -2.41
C ALA A 154 13.54 13.73 -3.86
N PHE A 155 12.26 13.84 -4.23
CA PHE A 155 11.82 13.58 -5.60
C PHE A 155 12.67 14.31 -6.64
N GLY A 156 12.98 13.63 -7.74
CA GLY A 156 13.62 14.23 -8.90
C GLY A 156 12.75 15.33 -9.53
N HIS A 157 13.34 16.12 -10.44
CA HIS A 157 12.63 17.24 -11.09
C HIS A 157 11.36 16.79 -11.80
N LEU A 158 11.39 15.66 -12.51
CA LEU A 158 10.24 15.16 -13.25
C LEU A 158 9.11 14.82 -12.28
N LYS A 159 9.40 14.07 -11.23
CA LYS A 159 8.40 13.66 -10.24
C LYS A 159 7.91 14.80 -9.34
N SER A 160 8.74 15.83 -9.10
CA SER A 160 8.35 17.04 -8.35
C SER A 160 7.51 18.01 -9.17
N SER A 161 7.80 18.11 -10.48
CA SER A 161 7.04 18.95 -11.42
C SER A 161 5.84 18.22 -11.99
N ASP A 162 5.95 16.90 -12.11
CA ASP A 162 4.87 16.05 -12.57
C ASP A 162 3.95 15.72 -11.39
N PHE A 163 2.74 16.06 -11.52
CA PHE A 163 1.52 15.51 -11.03
C PHE A 163 1.44 15.02 -9.55
N LEU A 164 2.38 14.21 -8.99
CA LEU A 164 2.14 13.50 -7.73
C LEU A 164 2.16 14.40 -6.49
N ALA A 165 3.32 14.99 -6.17
CA ALA A 165 3.46 15.80 -4.94
C ALA A 165 2.64 17.08 -5.03
N TYR A 166 2.62 17.70 -6.20
CA TYR A 166 1.81 18.90 -6.48
C TYR A 166 0.33 18.54 -6.53
N GLY A 167 -0.05 17.42 -7.13
CA GLY A 167 -1.43 16.95 -7.26
C GLY A 167 -2.08 16.69 -5.91
N ILE A 168 -1.48 15.88 -5.07
CA ILE A 168 -2.00 15.55 -3.73
C ILE A 168 -2.11 16.82 -2.86
N LYS A 169 -1.11 17.69 -2.91
CA LYS A 169 -1.15 18.97 -2.20
C LYS A 169 -2.25 19.88 -2.70
N SER A 170 -2.42 20.00 -4.03
CA SER A 170 -3.47 20.82 -4.65
C SER A 170 -4.86 20.27 -4.37
N ILE A 171 -5.06 18.95 -4.37
CA ILE A 171 -6.34 18.37 -3.96
C ILE A 171 -6.66 18.77 -2.53
N SER A 172 -5.72 18.60 -1.61
CA SER A 172 -5.93 18.89 -0.20
C SER A 172 -6.17 20.39 0.09
N GLN A 173 -5.41 21.28 -0.55
CA GLN A 173 -5.40 22.72 -0.24
C GLN A 173 -6.36 23.56 -1.10
N ASP A 174 -6.67 23.12 -2.32
CA ASP A 174 -7.42 23.90 -3.29
C ASP A 174 -8.72 23.23 -3.72
N VAL A 175 -8.66 21.95 -4.13
CA VAL A 175 -9.83 21.24 -4.69
C VAL A 175 -10.85 20.92 -3.60
N ILE A 176 -10.43 20.37 -2.45
CA ILE A 176 -11.36 20.04 -1.37
C ILE A 176 -12.07 21.29 -0.81
N PRO A 177 -11.40 22.40 -0.51
CA PRO A 177 -12.08 23.62 -0.07
C PRO A 177 -13.05 24.17 -1.12
N ALA A 178 -12.66 24.13 -2.41
CA ALA A 178 -13.54 24.58 -3.50
C ALA A 178 -14.78 23.70 -3.64
N LEU A 179 -14.65 22.37 -3.60
CA LEU A 179 -15.77 21.43 -3.59
C LEU A 179 -16.65 21.65 -2.35
N LYS A 180 -16.08 21.84 -1.15
CA LYS A 180 -16.85 22.16 0.06
C LYS A 180 -17.72 23.40 -0.13
N SER A 181 -17.17 24.46 -0.74
CA SER A 181 -17.93 25.69 -0.99
C SER A 181 -19.13 25.48 -1.92
N VAL A 182 -19.02 24.55 -2.87
CA VAL A 182 -20.14 24.19 -3.78
C VAL A 182 -21.26 23.49 -3.05
N PHE A 183 -20.91 22.51 -2.22
CA PHE A 183 -21.91 21.71 -1.50
C PHE A 183 -22.56 22.51 -0.36
N ASP A 184 -21.85 23.46 0.27
CA ASP A 184 -22.37 24.29 1.35
C ASP A 184 -23.23 25.45 0.85
N ILE A 185 -22.91 26.06 -0.30
CA ILE A 185 -23.56 27.31 -0.76
C ILE A 185 -24.72 27.05 -1.72
N ASN A 186 -24.63 26.02 -2.59
CA ASN A 186 -25.55 25.86 -3.71
C ASN A 186 -26.64 24.80 -3.52
N PHE A 187 -26.83 24.25 -2.33
CA PHE A 187 -27.79 23.16 -2.09
C PHE A 187 -27.64 21.99 -3.08
N THR A 188 -26.44 21.77 -3.60
CA THR A 188 -26.18 20.63 -4.49
C THR A 188 -26.46 19.35 -3.69
N PRO A 189 -27.24 18.40 -4.25
CA PRO A 189 -27.55 17.18 -3.54
C PRO A 189 -26.27 16.49 -3.06
N ILE A 190 -26.19 16.18 -1.77
CA ILE A 190 -25.05 15.45 -1.15
C ILE A 190 -25.05 14.00 -1.60
N GLU A 191 -26.20 13.53 -2.10
CA GLU A 191 -26.48 12.16 -2.48
C GLU A 191 -26.49 12.01 -4.01
N PHE A 192 -26.19 10.81 -4.48
CA PHE A 192 -26.61 10.35 -5.81
C PHE A 192 -28.05 9.85 -5.74
N ASP A 193 -28.82 10.12 -6.80
CA ASP A 193 -30.22 9.68 -6.87
C ASP A 193 -30.43 8.34 -7.58
N SER A 194 -29.48 7.91 -8.43
CA SER A 194 -29.51 6.66 -9.18
C SER A 194 -28.10 6.13 -9.48
N PHE A 195 -27.99 4.85 -9.80
CA PHE A 195 -26.72 4.27 -10.27
C PHE A 195 -26.25 4.90 -11.59
N GLU A 196 -27.17 5.34 -12.44
CA GLU A 196 -26.85 6.03 -13.68
C GLU A 196 -26.15 7.38 -13.40
N GLU A 197 -26.59 8.14 -12.39
CA GLU A 197 -25.91 9.39 -12.00
C GLU A 197 -24.47 9.16 -11.55
N VAL A 198 -24.17 7.99 -10.96
CA VAL A 198 -22.77 7.61 -10.65
C VAL A 198 -22.00 7.34 -11.94
N HIS A 199 -22.61 6.73 -12.95
CA HIS A 199 -21.98 6.53 -14.27
C HIS A 199 -21.72 7.83 -15.01
N ASP A 200 -22.54 8.87 -14.79
CA ASP A 200 -22.35 10.19 -15.39
C ASP A 200 -21.02 10.84 -15.00
N LEU A 201 -20.43 10.47 -13.83
CA LEU A 201 -19.09 10.93 -13.44
C LEU A 201 -18.03 10.61 -14.51
N TYR A 202 -18.22 9.52 -15.25
CA TYR A 202 -17.25 8.99 -16.21
C TYR A 202 -17.64 9.29 -17.67
N GLU A 203 -18.92 9.51 -17.97
CA GLU A 203 -19.43 9.70 -19.32
C GLU A 203 -19.71 11.18 -19.64
N GLY A 204 -20.59 11.82 -18.89
CA GLY A 204 -21.00 13.22 -19.06
C GLY A 204 -20.23 14.21 -18.19
N GLY A 205 -19.75 13.74 -17.05
CA GLY A 205 -19.14 14.57 -16.02
C GLY A 205 -20.17 15.34 -15.17
N ILE A 206 -19.70 15.91 -14.07
CA ILE A 206 -20.51 16.77 -13.20
C ILE A 206 -20.26 18.23 -13.56
N LYS A 207 -21.34 19.00 -13.76
CA LYS A 207 -21.25 20.43 -13.95
C LYS A 207 -20.89 21.14 -12.65
N LEU A 208 -19.78 21.85 -12.64
CA LEU A 208 -19.36 22.69 -11.53
C LEU A 208 -19.72 24.14 -11.77
N PRO A 209 -20.02 24.94 -10.72
CA PRO A 209 -20.19 26.39 -10.85
C PRO A 209 -18.95 27.09 -11.42
N THR A 210 -19.16 28.13 -12.21
CA THR A 210 -18.09 28.86 -12.95
C THR A 210 -17.01 29.44 -12.01
N ASP A 211 -17.39 29.87 -10.83
CA ASP A 211 -16.50 30.43 -9.80
C ASP A 211 -15.59 29.38 -9.21
N VAL A 212 -16.09 28.18 -9.00
CA VAL A 212 -15.31 27.01 -8.52
C VAL A 212 -14.29 26.60 -9.59
N ILE A 213 -14.73 26.48 -10.84
CA ILE A 213 -13.83 26.17 -11.95
C ILE A 213 -12.73 27.22 -12.07
N LYS A 214 -13.03 28.51 -11.95
CA LYS A 214 -12.02 29.58 -11.99
C LYS A 214 -11.01 29.47 -10.83
N GLN A 215 -11.40 28.94 -9.65
CA GLN A 215 -10.48 28.70 -8.53
C GLN A 215 -9.58 27.50 -8.79
N ILE A 216 -10.10 26.45 -9.44
CA ILE A 216 -9.42 25.19 -9.65
C ILE A 216 -8.59 25.19 -10.97
N THR A 217 -9.05 25.88 -12.03
CA THR A 217 -8.44 25.86 -13.38
C THR A 217 -7.00 26.39 -13.48
N PRO A 218 -6.51 27.34 -12.63
CA PRO A 218 -5.11 27.77 -12.69
C PRO A 218 -4.09 26.69 -12.32
N LEU A 219 -4.53 25.55 -11.79
CA LEU A 219 -3.67 24.47 -11.35
C LEU A 219 -3.44 23.48 -12.51
N PRO A 220 -2.22 23.28 -13.01
CA PRO A 220 -1.93 22.36 -14.12
C PRO A 220 -2.46 20.93 -13.89
N VAL A 221 -2.38 20.46 -12.65
CA VAL A 221 -2.90 19.17 -12.19
C VAL A 221 -4.41 19.05 -12.36
N VAL A 222 -5.13 20.15 -12.12
CA VAL A 222 -6.58 20.18 -12.22
C VAL A 222 -7.04 20.06 -13.68
N ASN A 223 -6.30 20.61 -14.62
CA ASN A 223 -6.62 20.49 -16.05
C ASN A 223 -6.44 19.05 -16.57
N GLU A 224 -5.60 18.25 -15.91
CA GLU A 224 -5.37 16.85 -16.25
C GLU A 224 -6.34 15.90 -15.52
N LEU A 225 -6.67 16.21 -14.27
CA LEU A 225 -7.69 15.50 -13.47
C LEU A 225 -9.11 15.88 -13.89
N LEU A 226 -9.32 17.17 -14.07
CA LEU A 226 -10.57 17.72 -14.52
C LEU A 226 -10.48 17.90 -16.03
N ARG A 227 -10.71 16.87 -16.79
CA ARG A 227 -10.83 16.96 -18.25
C ARG A 227 -11.97 17.91 -18.57
N THR A 228 -11.70 19.20 -18.46
CA THR A 228 -12.62 20.25 -18.90
C THR A 228 -12.46 20.38 -20.41
N ASP A 229 -13.31 19.71 -21.17
CA ASP A 229 -13.44 19.92 -22.63
C ASP A 229 -13.99 21.32 -22.96
N GLY A 230 -13.55 22.33 -22.21
CA GLY A 230 -14.03 23.74 -22.34
C GLY A 230 -15.42 24.00 -21.76
N GLU A 231 -16.14 23.02 -21.24
CA GLU A 231 -17.54 23.09 -20.83
C GLU A 231 -17.81 22.95 -19.31
N GLN A 232 -16.91 23.30 -18.45
CA GLN A 232 -17.20 23.39 -17.00
C GLN A 232 -17.63 22.05 -16.32
N PHE A 233 -17.21 20.89 -16.84
CA PHE A 233 -17.54 19.58 -16.27
C PHE A 233 -16.32 18.94 -15.61
N LEU A 234 -16.53 18.39 -14.43
CA LEU A 234 -15.58 17.49 -13.76
C LEU A 234 -15.84 16.07 -14.26
N LYS A 235 -14.89 15.47 -14.95
CA LYS A 235 -15.01 14.14 -15.55
C LYS A 235 -13.82 13.26 -15.20
N PHE A 236 -14.10 12.05 -14.77
CA PHE A 236 -13.08 11.05 -14.44
C PHE A 236 -12.90 10.02 -15.58
N PRO A 237 -11.71 9.37 -15.69
CA PRO A 237 -11.55 8.21 -16.58
C PRO A 237 -12.51 7.09 -16.21
N VAL A 238 -13.03 6.34 -17.18
CA VAL A 238 -13.88 5.18 -16.90
C VAL A 238 -13.08 4.09 -16.17
N PRO A 239 -13.44 3.68 -14.93
CA PRO A 239 -12.78 2.58 -14.24
C PRO A 239 -12.91 1.27 -15.00
N LYS A 240 -11.88 0.42 -14.92
CA LYS A 240 -11.86 -0.85 -15.67
C LYS A 240 -13.02 -1.76 -15.31
N VAL A 241 -13.41 -1.82 -14.04
CA VAL A 241 -14.47 -2.70 -13.53
C VAL A 241 -15.83 -2.46 -14.16
N VAL A 242 -16.09 -1.26 -14.69
CA VAL A 242 -17.36 -0.91 -15.38
C VAL A 242 -17.17 -0.60 -16.86
N GLN A 243 -15.96 -0.76 -17.40
CA GLN A 243 -15.67 -0.40 -18.79
C GLN A 243 -16.44 -1.25 -19.81
N VAL A 244 -16.66 -2.54 -19.53
CA VAL A 244 -17.35 -3.48 -20.43
C VAL A 244 -18.78 -3.74 -19.98
N SER A 245 -19.03 -3.85 -18.69
CA SER A 245 -20.36 -4.11 -18.12
C SER A 245 -20.65 -3.17 -16.96
N LYS A 246 -21.71 -2.37 -17.08
CA LYS A 246 -22.16 -1.44 -16.03
C LYS A 246 -22.73 -2.14 -14.78
N SER A 247 -23.06 -3.45 -14.84
CA SER A 247 -23.77 -4.15 -13.77
C SER A 247 -23.08 -5.42 -13.24
N ALA A 248 -22.02 -5.89 -13.92
CA ALA A 248 -21.35 -7.12 -13.52
C ALA A 248 -20.75 -7.07 -12.10
N TRP A 249 -20.38 -5.89 -11.61
CA TRP A 249 -19.89 -5.64 -10.24
C TRP A 249 -20.89 -6.08 -9.15
N MET A 250 -22.20 -6.09 -9.43
CA MET A 250 -23.23 -6.52 -8.48
C MET A 250 -23.28 -8.03 -8.28
N THR A 251 -22.67 -8.81 -9.18
CA THR A 251 -22.77 -10.27 -9.16
C THR A 251 -21.94 -10.91 -8.05
N ASP A 252 -22.38 -12.06 -7.56
CA ASP A 252 -21.62 -12.85 -6.57
C ASP A 252 -20.33 -13.41 -7.16
N VAL A 253 -20.31 -13.67 -8.45
CA VAL A 253 -19.12 -14.15 -9.16
C VAL A 253 -18.03 -13.08 -9.16
N GLU A 254 -18.38 -11.82 -9.46
CA GLU A 254 -17.39 -10.73 -9.45
C GLU A 254 -16.94 -10.39 -8.02
N PHE A 255 -17.88 -10.30 -7.08
CA PHE A 255 -17.56 -10.10 -5.67
C PHE A 255 -16.52 -11.12 -5.16
N ALA A 256 -16.75 -12.42 -5.44
CA ALA A 256 -15.82 -13.47 -5.02
C ALA A 256 -14.51 -13.46 -5.82
N ARG A 257 -14.53 -13.10 -7.11
CA ARG A 257 -13.34 -12.98 -7.95
C ARG A 257 -12.41 -11.85 -7.46
N GLU A 258 -12.96 -10.69 -7.11
CA GLU A 258 -12.15 -9.58 -6.61
C GLU A 258 -11.40 -9.91 -5.30
N ILE A 259 -11.89 -10.83 -4.50
CA ILE A 259 -11.17 -11.34 -3.31
C ILE A 259 -9.87 -12.07 -3.71
N LEU A 260 -9.81 -12.65 -4.93
CA LEU A 260 -8.62 -13.37 -5.44
C LEU A 260 -7.77 -12.53 -6.40
N ALA A 261 -8.37 -11.60 -7.14
CA ALA A 261 -7.77 -10.89 -8.26
C ALA A 261 -8.01 -9.38 -8.23
N GLY A 262 -8.58 -8.86 -7.15
CA GLY A 262 -8.82 -7.42 -6.96
C GLY A 262 -7.63 -6.70 -6.35
N VAL A 263 -7.92 -5.56 -5.71
CA VAL A 263 -6.91 -4.66 -5.13
C VAL A 263 -6.39 -5.15 -3.78
N ASN A 264 -7.09 -6.07 -3.10
CA ASN A 264 -6.72 -6.56 -1.77
C ASN A 264 -6.73 -8.11 -1.70
N PRO A 265 -5.93 -8.79 -2.52
CA PRO A 265 -6.02 -10.25 -2.67
C PRO A 265 -5.34 -11.02 -1.52
N GLY A 266 -4.69 -10.34 -0.58
CA GLY A 266 -3.90 -10.94 0.50
C GLY A 266 -4.68 -11.27 1.78
N LEU A 267 -6.00 -11.03 1.86
CA LEU A 267 -6.77 -11.22 3.10
C LEU A 267 -7.46 -12.58 3.21
N ILE A 268 -7.91 -13.16 2.11
CA ILE A 268 -8.62 -14.44 2.11
C ILE A 268 -7.77 -15.55 2.74
N ARG A 269 -8.40 -16.38 3.58
CA ARG A 269 -7.76 -17.55 4.20
C ARG A 269 -8.66 -18.79 4.12
N CYS A 270 -8.04 -19.95 4.10
CA CYS A 270 -8.74 -21.22 4.20
C CYS A 270 -9.34 -21.36 5.60
N LEU A 271 -10.64 -21.69 5.69
CA LEU A 271 -11.32 -21.91 6.95
C LEU A 271 -10.76 -23.20 7.63
N GLN A 272 -10.43 -23.12 8.91
CA GLN A 272 -9.83 -24.25 9.65
C GLN A 272 -10.81 -24.90 10.63
N GLU A 273 -11.79 -24.17 11.15
CA GLU A 273 -12.79 -24.62 12.09
C GLU A 273 -14.15 -23.95 11.82
N PHE A 274 -15.23 -24.63 12.17
CA PHE A 274 -16.59 -24.09 12.06
C PHE A 274 -17.39 -24.35 13.35
N PRO A 275 -18.10 -23.33 13.90
CA PRO A 275 -18.16 -21.95 13.41
C PRO A 275 -16.84 -21.19 13.63
N PRO A 276 -16.55 -20.14 12.82
CA PRO A 276 -15.39 -19.26 13.01
C PRO A 276 -15.38 -18.65 14.43
N LYS A 277 -14.20 -18.56 15.04
CA LYS A 277 -14.00 -17.95 16.35
C LYS A 277 -13.23 -16.65 16.26
N SER A 278 -13.48 -15.75 17.20
CA SER A 278 -12.72 -14.53 17.41
C SER A 278 -11.47 -14.78 18.25
N LYS A 279 -10.43 -13.95 18.02
CA LYS A 279 -9.23 -13.87 18.87
C LYS A 279 -9.28 -12.73 19.87
N LEU A 280 -10.38 -11.94 19.88
CA LEU A 280 -10.59 -10.87 20.86
C LEU A 280 -10.64 -11.45 22.28
N ASP A 281 -10.12 -10.70 23.24
CA ASP A 281 -10.14 -11.08 24.66
C ASP A 281 -11.59 -11.23 25.14
N SER A 282 -12.02 -12.45 25.40
CA SER A 282 -13.38 -12.77 25.86
C SER A 282 -13.72 -12.16 27.23
N GLY A 283 -12.72 -11.84 28.05
CA GLY A 283 -12.92 -11.13 29.31
C GLY A 283 -13.31 -9.66 29.10
N VAL A 284 -12.94 -9.08 27.98
CA VAL A 284 -13.26 -7.68 27.61
C VAL A 284 -14.47 -7.61 26.67
N TYR A 285 -14.50 -8.49 25.66
CA TYR A 285 -15.45 -8.40 24.56
C TYR A 285 -16.55 -9.48 24.58
N GLY A 286 -16.51 -10.43 25.53
CA GLY A 286 -17.47 -11.54 25.56
C GLY A 286 -17.18 -12.60 24.47
N ASP A 287 -18.18 -13.44 24.20
CA ASP A 287 -18.06 -14.46 23.13
C ASP A 287 -18.42 -13.86 21.77
N HIS A 288 -17.52 -14.05 20.82
CA HIS A 288 -17.64 -13.63 19.43
C HIS A 288 -17.54 -14.81 18.45
N THR A 289 -17.95 -16.00 18.89
CA THR A 289 -18.13 -17.14 17.99
C THR A 289 -19.19 -16.77 16.93
N SER A 290 -18.93 -17.10 15.66
CA SER A 290 -19.86 -16.80 14.59
C SER A 290 -21.20 -17.50 14.80
N THR A 291 -22.28 -16.81 14.43
CA THR A 291 -23.66 -17.32 14.48
C THR A 291 -24.11 -17.99 13.19
N ILE A 292 -23.22 -18.10 12.19
CA ILE A 292 -23.48 -18.84 10.96
C ILE A 292 -23.64 -20.33 11.31
N THR A 293 -24.73 -20.96 10.87
CA THR A 293 -25.04 -22.35 11.18
C THR A 293 -24.77 -23.30 10.00
N LYS A 294 -24.65 -24.60 10.29
CA LYS A 294 -24.49 -25.65 9.27
C LYS A 294 -25.68 -25.68 8.31
N GLU A 295 -26.88 -25.56 8.84
CA GLU A 295 -28.14 -25.58 8.08
C GLU A 295 -28.23 -24.43 7.06
N GLN A 296 -27.57 -23.31 7.32
CA GLN A 296 -27.55 -22.16 6.41
C GLN A 296 -26.62 -22.37 5.22
N ILE A 297 -25.50 -23.11 5.39
CA ILE A 297 -24.45 -23.18 4.37
C ILE A 297 -24.33 -24.55 3.69
N GLU A 298 -24.59 -25.67 4.39
CA GLU A 298 -24.44 -27.05 3.85
C GLU A 298 -25.30 -27.32 2.59
N PRO A 299 -26.51 -26.76 2.42
CA PRO A 299 -27.28 -26.91 1.17
C PRO A 299 -26.52 -26.39 -0.07
N ASN A 300 -25.47 -25.59 0.10
CA ASN A 300 -24.71 -24.99 -0.97
C ASN A 300 -23.27 -25.55 -1.12
N LEU A 301 -22.95 -26.70 -0.50
CA LEU A 301 -21.63 -27.34 -0.50
C LEU A 301 -21.55 -28.57 -1.45
N ASP A 302 -22.37 -28.61 -2.50
CA ASP A 302 -22.36 -29.69 -3.49
C ASP A 302 -22.50 -31.10 -2.88
N GLY A 303 -23.29 -31.20 -1.78
CA GLY A 303 -23.56 -32.46 -1.07
C GLY A 303 -22.55 -32.84 0.02
N LEU A 304 -21.56 -31.98 0.28
CA LEU A 304 -20.63 -32.16 1.40
C LEU A 304 -21.21 -31.57 2.69
N THR A 305 -20.84 -32.17 3.82
CA THR A 305 -20.95 -31.48 5.12
C THR A 305 -19.87 -30.40 5.23
N ILE A 306 -20.06 -29.43 6.14
CA ILE A 306 -19.06 -28.39 6.37
C ILE A 306 -17.70 -28.98 6.83
N ASP A 307 -17.75 -30.01 7.65
CA ASP A 307 -16.55 -30.67 8.16
C ASP A 307 -15.75 -31.37 7.03
N GLU A 308 -16.45 -32.04 6.10
CA GLU A 308 -15.84 -32.62 4.89
C GLU A 308 -15.29 -31.54 3.94
N ALA A 309 -16.01 -30.44 3.77
CA ALA A 309 -15.59 -29.34 2.91
C ALA A 309 -14.34 -28.62 3.47
N ILE A 310 -14.22 -28.47 4.80
CA ILE A 310 -13.03 -27.95 5.47
C ILE A 310 -11.86 -28.92 5.28
N GLN A 311 -12.06 -30.22 5.52
CA GLN A 311 -11.04 -31.24 5.32
C GLN A 311 -10.50 -31.25 3.89
N GLN A 312 -11.37 -31.02 2.91
CA GLN A 312 -11.01 -30.92 1.49
C GLN A 312 -10.47 -29.52 1.09
N LYS A 313 -10.34 -28.58 2.05
CA LYS A 313 -9.89 -27.19 1.82
C LYS A 313 -10.72 -26.45 0.77
N LYS A 314 -12.03 -26.64 0.77
CA LYS A 314 -12.98 -26.00 -0.15
C LYS A 314 -13.69 -24.79 0.45
N VAL A 315 -13.53 -24.52 1.74
CA VAL A 315 -14.18 -23.40 2.43
C VAL A 315 -13.16 -22.36 2.85
N PHE A 316 -13.51 -21.12 2.56
CA PHE A 316 -12.65 -19.97 2.81
C PHE A 316 -13.42 -18.89 3.57
N ILE A 317 -12.68 -17.98 4.20
CA ILE A 317 -13.22 -16.86 4.93
C ILE A 317 -12.50 -15.57 4.59
N LEU A 318 -13.27 -14.49 4.38
CA LEU A 318 -12.82 -13.12 4.52
C LEU A 318 -13.35 -12.62 5.87
N ASP A 319 -12.46 -12.21 6.77
CA ASP A 319 -12.79 -11.94 8.18
C ASP A 319 -12.12 -10.66 8.64
N ASP A 320 -12.89 -9.58 8.68
CA ASP A 320 -12.49 -8.27 9.19
C ASP A 320 -13.05 -8.01 10.59
N HIS A 321 -13.66 -9.04 11.22
CA HIS A 321 -14.38 -8.90 12.46
C HIS A 321 -13.50 -8.34 13.57
N ASP A 322 -12.40 -9.00 13.89
CA ASP A 322 -11.56 -8.65 15.03
C ASP A 322 -10.80 -7.32 14.84
N ALA A 323 -10.53 -6.94 13.58
CA ALA A 323 -9.89 -5.68 13.26
C ALA A 323 -10.80 -4.47 13.52
N ILE A 324 -12.10 -4.60 13.26
CA ILE A 324 -13.06 -3.49 13.27
C ILE A 324 -13.88 -3.45 14.55
N PHE A 325 -14.24 -4.61 15.12
CA PHE A 325 -15.16 -4.71 16.25
C PHE A 325 -14.79 -3.81 17.44
N PRO A 326 -13.54 -3.71 17.93
CA PRO A 326 -13.17 -2.87 19.06
C PRO A 326 -13.45 -1.37 18.84
N TYR A 327 -13.63 -0.97 17.59
CA TYR A 327 -13.85 0.43 17.20
C TYR A 327 -15.31 0.77 16.89
N LEU A 328 -16.20 -0.24 16.77
CA LEU A 328 -17.55 -0.04 16.29
C LEU A 328 -18.36 0.95 17.11
N ARG A 329 -18.28 0.93 18.47
CA ARG A 329 -19.01 1.90 19.31
C ARG A 329 -18.58 3.32 18.99
N ARG A 330 -17.27 3.53 18.84
CA ARG A 330 -16.71 4.86 18.55
C ARG A 330 -17.07 5.31 17.13
N ILE A 331 -16.98 4.42 16.15
CA ILE A 331 -17.35 4.69 14.76
C ILE A 331 -18.85 4.97 14.66
N ASN A 332 -19.69 4.11 15.26
CA ASN A 332 -21.15 4.20 15.16
C ASN A 332 -21.74 5.35 15.97
N SER A 333 -20.97 6.01 16.84
CA SER A 333 -21.35 7.27 17.49
C SER A 333 -21.18 8.50 16.58
N THR A 334 -20.57 8.34 15.41
CA THR A 334 -20.41 9.39 14.38
C THR A 334 -21.50 9.30 13.32
N ASN A 335 -21.34 10.06 12.23
CA ASN A 335 -22.19 9.95 11.04
C ASN A 335 -21.94 8.67 10.22
N SER A 336 -20.84 7.97 10.46
CA SER A 336 -20.56 6.67 9.85
C SER A 336 -21.20 5.55 10.65
N LYS A 337 -21.62 4.48 9.96
CA LYS A 337 -22.19 3.26 10.55
C LYS A 337 -21.49 2.05 9.97
N ALA A 338 -21.02 1.17 10.81
CA ALA A 338 -20.25 0.00 10.43
C ALA A 338 -20.71 -1.27 11.14
N TYR A 339 -20.34 -2.38 10.58
CA TYR A 339 -20.42 -3.71 11.18
C TYR A 339 -19.03 -4.34 11.18
N ALA A 340 -18.77 -5.23 12.12
CA ALA A 340 -17.71 -6.22 11.98
C ALA A 340 -18.24 -7.35 11.08
N THR A 341 -17.43 -7.79 10.10
CA THR A 341 -17.92 -8.67 9.02
C THR A 341 -17.15 -9.96 8.94
N ARG A 342 -17.88 -11.06 8.65
CA ARG A 342 -17.31 -12.35 8.23
C ARG A 342 -18.06 -12.84 7.00
N THR A 343 -17.32 -13.27 5.98
CA THR A 343 -17.88 -13.83 4.74
C THR A 343 -17.35 -15.22 4.53
N ILE A 344 -18.23 -16.21 4.42
CA ILE A 344 -17.87 -17.60 4.10
C ILE A 344 -18.01 -17.81 2.60
N LEU A 345 -16.96 -18.39 1.99
CA LEU A 345 -16.91 -18.69 0.56
C LEU A 345 -16.62 -20.17 0.34
N TYR A 346 -17.12 -20.70 -0.76
CA TYR A 346 -16.95 -22.09 -1.18
C TYR A 346 -16.27 -22.18 -2.55
N LEU A 347 -15.29 -23.05 -2.69
CA LEU A 347 -14.60 -23.35 -3.93
C LEU A 347 -15.39 -24.39 -4.71
N LYS A 348 -15.96 -23.95 -5.84
CA LYS A 348 -16.68 -24.82 -6.76
C LYS A 348 -15.74 -25.69 -7.59
N SER A 349 -16.32 -26.72 -8.21
CA SER A 349 -15.59 -27.64 -9.10
C SER A 349 -14.99 -26.96 -10.34
N ASP A 350 -15.50 -25.79 -10.73
CA ASP A 350 -15.00 -24.99 -11.86
C ASP A 350 -13.87 -24.02 -11.49
N GLY A 351 -13.34 -24.10 -10.25
CA GLY A 351 -12.25 -23.27 -9.76
C GLY A 351 -12.65 -21.87 -9.29
N THR A 352 -13.93 -21.49 -9.38
CA THR A 352 -14.42 -20.19 -8.91
C THR A 352 -14.94 -20.26 -7.48
N LEU A 353 -14.89 -19.13 -6.77
CA LEU A 353 -15.49 -19.00 -5.44
C LEU A 353 -16.95 -18.59 -5.52
N LYS A 354 -17.74 -19.03 -4.52
CA LYS A 354 -19.13 -18.66 -4.32
C LYS A 354 -19.32 -18.18 -2.89
N PRO A 355 -19.85 -16.97 -2.64
CA PRO A 355 -20.20 -16.56 -1.29
C PRO A 355 -21.39 -17.38 -0.78
N LEU A 356 -21.30 -17.86 0.46
CA LEU A 356 -22.34 -18.68 1.09
C LEU A 356 -23.14 -17.91 2.13
N ALA A 357 -22.49 -17.09 2.92
CA ALA A 357 -23.10 -16.31 3.99
C ALA A 357 -22.22 -15.10 4.35
N ILE A 358 -22.86 -14.01 4.74
CA ILE A 358 -22.23 -12.84 5.35
C ILE A 358 -22.84 -12.64 6.73
N GLU A 359 -21.99 -12.58 7.75
CA GLU A 359 -22.36 -12.22 9.10
C GLU A 359 -21.97 -10.75 9.37
N LEU A 360 -22.93 -9.98 9.82
CA LEU A 360 -22.77 -8.58 10.24
C LEU A 360 -22.99 -8.49 11.75
N SER A 361 -21.97 -8.02 12.49
CA SER A 361 -21.98 -7.99 13.96
C SER A 361 -21.89 -6.55 14.48
N LEU A 362 -22.69 -6.26 15.51
CA LEU A 362 -22.67 -5.01 16.28
C LEU A 362 -22.34 -5.30 17.74
N PRO A 363 -21.76 -4.33 18.47
CA PRO A 363 -21.57 -4.44 19.92
C PRO A 363 -22.91 -4.56 20.66
N HIS A 364 -22.97 -5.42 21.68
CA HIS A 364 -24.17 -5.57 22.49
C HIS A 364 -24.53 -4.24 23.16
N PRO A 365 -25.81 -3.79 23.16
CA PRO A 365 -26.20 -2.48 23.70
C PRO A 365 -25.81 -2.26 25.18
N GLU A 366 -25.83 -3.33 25.98
CA GLU A 366 -25.52 -3.26 27.41
C GLU A 366 -24.05 -3.22 27.78
N GLY A 367 -23.15 -3.49 26.80
CA GLY A 367 -21.70 -3.45 26.99
C GLY A 367 -20.95 -4.48 26.14
N ASP A 368 -19.65 -4.23 25.91
CA ASP A 368 -18.83 -5.10 25.07
C ASP A 368 -18.62 -6.49 25.68
N GLN A 369 -18.63 -6.58 27.02
CA GLN A 369 -18.49 -7.85 27.76
C GLN A 369 -19.63 -8.85 27.50
N TYR A 370 -20.74 -8.40 26.91
CA TYR A 370 -21.88 -9.27 26.55
C TYR A 370 -21.76 -9.82 25.12
N GLY A 371 -20.64 -9.55 24.43
CA GLY A 371 -20.40 -10.06 23.09
C GLY A 371 -20.99 -9.22 21.98
N ALA A 372 -21.37 -9.84 20.90
CA ALA A 372 -21.94 -9.21 19.72
C ALA A 372 -23.39 -9.58 19.49
N ILE A 373 -24.15 -8.66 18.88
CA ILE A 373 -25.41 -8.97 18.21
C ILE A 373 -25.08 -9.17 16.73
N SER A 374 -25.22 -10.41 16.27
CA SER A 374 -24.88 -10.80 14.91
C SER A 374 -26.11 -11.22 14.12
N LYS A 375 -26.14 -10.88 12.83
CA LYS A 375 -27.16 -11.31 11.88
C LYS A 375 -26.51 -11.87 10.63
N VAL A 376 -26.99 -13.03 10.21
CA VAL A 376 -26.51 -13.74 9.01
C VAL A 376 -27.38 -13.42 7.82
N TYR A 377 -26.76 -13.08 6.71
CA TYR A 377 -27.39 -12.82 5.42
C TYR A 377 -26.94 -13.88 4.41
N LEU A 378 -27.89 -14.39 3.65
CA LEU A 378 -27.68 -15.42 2.65
C LEU A 378 -27.87 -14.85 1.23
N PRO A 379 -27.23 -15.43 0.20
CA PRO A 379 -27.40 -15.01 -1.18
C PRO A 379 -28.87 -15.02 -1.60
N ALA A 380 -29.30 -13.93 -2.25
CA ALA A 380 -30.63 -13.78 -2.81
C ALA A 380 -30.54 -13.06 -4.17
N ILE A 381 -31.32 -13.50 -5.13
CA ILE A 381 -31.28 -13.03 -6.53
C ILE A 381 -32.52 -12.22 -6.95
N GLU A 382 -33.59 -12.21 -6.15
CA GLU A 382 -34.86 -11.57 -6.51
C GLU A 382 -35.43 -10.75 -5.35
N GLY A 383 -36.25 -9.76 -5.70
CA GLY A 383 -37.01 -8.94 -4.76
C GLY A 383 -36.13 -8.08 -3.84
N VAL A 384 -36.71 -7.62 -2.74
CA VAL A 384 -36.02 -6.78 -1.76
C VAL A 384 -34.83 -7.49 -1.12
N GLN A 385 -34.86 -8.80 -1.01
CA GLN A 385 -33.80 -9.61 -0.44
C GLN A 385 -32.50 -9.56 -1.28
N SER A 386 -32.59 -9.38 -2.60
CA SER A 386 -31.39 -9.20 -3.45
C SER A 386 -30.68 -7.90 -3.15
N TYR A 387 -31.38 -6.84 -2.81
CA TYR A 387 -30.77 -5.57 -2.39
C TYR A 387 -30.26 -5.60 -0.94
N ILE A 388 -30.90 -6.36 -0.04
CA ILE A 388 -30.37 -6.65 1.29
C ILE A 388 -29.05 -7.40 1.17
N TRP A 389 -28.98 -8.39 0.29
CA TRP A 389 -27.74 -9.13 0.00
C TRP A 389 -26.67 -8.21 -0.62
N LEU A 390 -27.04 -7.34 -1.54
CA LEU A 390 -26.13 -6.34 -2.11
C LEU A 390 -25.58 -5.39 -1.04
N LEU A 391 -26.43 -4.92 -0.10
CA LEU A 391 -26.00 -4.12 1.06
C LEU A 391 -25.06 -4.90 1.99
N ALA A 392 -25.34 -6.19 2.24
CA ALA A 392 -24.44 -7.03 3.04
C ALA A 392 -23.04 -7.12 2.40
N LYS A 393 -22.96 -7.33 1.08
CA LYS A 393 -21.70 -7.27 0.33
C LYS A 393 -21.04 -5.89 0.43
N ALA A 394 -21.81 -4.80 0.36
CA ALA A 394 -21.28 -3.45 0.50
C ALA A 394 -20.60 -3.21 1.86
N TYR A 395 -21.18 -3.69 2.98
CA TYR A 395 -20.51 -3.57 4.29
C TYR A 395 -19.21 -4.38 4.36
N VAL A 396 -19.16 -5.55 3.74
CA VAL A 396 -17.91 -6.32 3.63
C VAL A 396 -16.87 -5.52 2.85
N ILE A 397 -17.23 -4.98 1.70
CA ILE A 397 -16.32 -4.21 0.85
C ILE A 397 -15.87 -2.90 1.52
N VAL A 398 -16.75 -2.23 2.27
CA VAL A 398 -16.36 -1.05 3.07
C VAL A 398 -15.24 -1.41 4.05
N ASN A 399 -15.36 -2.52 4.79
CA ASN A 399 -14.31 -2.99 5.69
C ASN A 399 -13.04 -3.38 4.91
N ASP A 400 -13.17 -4.16 3.85
CA ASP A 400 -12.06 -4.55 3.00
C ASP A 400 -11.33 -3.34 2.39
N SER A 401 -12.04 -2.30 1.95
CA SER A 401 -11.44 -1.05 1.45
C SER A 401 -10.60 -0.34 2.52
N ASN A 402 -11.06 -0.37 3.77
CA ASN A 402 -10.33 0.21 4.90
C ASN A 402 -9.10 -0.62 5.28
N VAL A 403 -9.25 -1.94 5.39
CA VAL A 403 -8.12 -2.85 5.66
C VAL A 403 -7.10 -2.77 4.53
N HIS A 404 -7.56 -2.68 3.28
CA HIS A 404 -6.69 -2.46 2.13
C HIS A 404 -5.81 -1.21 2.31
N GLN A 405 -6.42 -0.04 2.51
CA GLN A 405 -5.67 1.21 2.59
C GLN A 405 -4.75 1.30 3.81
N LEU A 406 -5.26 0.90 5.00
CA LEU A 406 -4.54 1.09 6.26
C LEU A 406 -3.52 0.02 6.55
N ILE A 407 -3.75 -1.21 6.08
CA ILE A 407 -2.97 -2.39 6.45
C ILE A 407 -2.23 -2.95 5.25
N SER A 408 -2.94 -3.45 4.23
CA SER A 408 -2.29 -4.13 3.10
C SER A 408 -1.40 -3.17 2.31
N HIS A 409 -1.84 -1.93 2.10
CA HIS A 409 -1.10 -0.90 1.39
C HIS A 409 -0.18 -0.11 2.33
N TRP A 410 -0.74 0.69 3.28
CA TRP A 410 0.08 1.57 4.10
C TRP A 410 1.02 0.82 5.05
N LEU A 411 0.47 -0.02 5.95
CA LEU A 411 1.29 -0.68 6.98
C LEU A 411 2.28 -1.67 6.37
N ASN A 412 1.77 -2.65 5.58
CA ASN A 412 2.55 -3.81 5.11
C ASN A 412 3.51 -3.48 3.96
N THR A 413 3.48 -2.25 3.43
CA THR A 413 4.45 -1.79 2.43
C THR A 413 5.15 -0.51 2.86
N HIS A 414 4.49 0.63 2.88
CA HIS A 414 5.09 1.94 3.17
C HIS A 414 5.74 2.03 4.56
N ALA A 415 4.95 1.76 5.61
CA ALA A 415 5.38 2.00 6.98
C ALA A 415 6.47 1.02 7.43
N VAL A 416 6.34 -0.27 7.07
CA VAL A 416 7.35 -1.29 7.48
C VAL A 416 8.65 -1.19 6.69
N VAL A 417 8.64 -0.62 5.47
CA VAL A 417 9.86 -0.48 4.65
C VAL A 417 10.70 0.75 5.05
N GLU A 418 10.09 1.83 5.55
CA GLU A 418 10.82 3.06 5.89
C GLU A 418 12.00 2.84 6.87
N PRO A 419 11.88 2.03 7.95
CA PRO A 419 13.02 1.69 8.81
C PRO A 419 14.17 1.01 8.07
N PHE A 420 13.89 0.18 7.05
CA PHE A 420 14.93 -0.46 6.24
C PHE A 420 15.69 0.57 5.39
N VAL A 421 14.97 1.56 4.81
CA VAL A 421 15.62 2.66 4.08
C VAL A 421 16.57 3.42 4.99
N ILE A 422 16.10 3.76 6.20
CA ILE A 422 16.91 4.52 7.19
C ILE A 422 18.13 3.69 7.61
N ALA A 423 17.95 2.44 8.04
CA ALA A 423 19.05 1.57 8.46
C ALA A 423 20.10 1.37 7.35
N THR A 424 19.64 1.16 6.10
CA THR A 424 20.52 0.94 4.95
C THR A 424 21.45 2.13 4.71
N ASN A 425 20.91 3.34 4.72
CA ASN A 425 21.73 4.56 4.53
C ASN A 425 22.61 4.87 5.73
N ARG A 426 22.26 4.44 6.93
CA ARG A 426 23.02 4.68 8.16
C ARG A 426 24.16 3.71 8.37
N GLN A 427 24.01 2.45 7.97
CA GLN A 427 24.92 1.37 8.33
C GLN A 427 25.66 0.75 7.16
N LEU A 428 25.09 0.77 5.94
CA LEU A 428 25.74 0.24 4.75
C LEU A 428 26.30 1.37 3.88
N SER A 429 27.60 1.31 3.61
CA SER A 429 28.23 2.24 2.66
C SER A 429 27.67 2.06 1.26
N VAL A 430 27.65 3.10 0.43
CA VAL A 430 27.32 3.00 -1.00
C VAL A 430 28.24 2.04 -1.78
N LEU A 431 29.41 1.68 -1.20
CA LEU A 431 30.32 0.66 -1.71
C LEU A 431 29.90 -0.77 -1.34
N HIS A 432 28.98 -0.92 -0.39
CA HIS A 432 28.58 -2.23 0.14
C HIS A 432 27.70 -2.99 -0.86
N PRO A 433 27.94 -4.31 -1.09
CA PRO A 433 27.13 -5.08 -2.06
C PRO A 433 25.64 -5.06 -1.70
N ILE A 434 25.26 -5.19 -0.43
CA ILE A 434 23.84 -5.20 -0.02
C ILE A 434 23.20 -3.81 -0.17
N TYR A 435 23.96 -2.71 0.07
CA TYR A 435 23.46 -1.39 -0.28
C TYR A 435 23.10 -1.29 -1.75
N LYS A 436 24.01 -1.72 -2.63
CA LYS A 436 23.79 -1.67 -4.08
C LYS A 436 22.64 -2.57 -4.56
N LEU A 437 22.40 -3.68 -3.87
CA LEU A 437 21.27 -4.57 -4.15
C LEU A 437 19.94 -3.91 -3.80
N LEU A 438 19.85 -3.31 -2.58
CA LEU A 438 18.58 -2.83 -2.00
C LEU A 438 18.24 -1.37 -2.37
N PHE A 439 19.23 -0.50 -2.55
CA PHE A 439 19.01 0.93 -2.78
C PHE A 439 18.03 1.25 -3.93
N PRO A 440 18.04 0.54 -5.09
CA PRO A 440 17.07 0.79 -6.15
C PRO A 440 15.62 0.54 -5.75
N HIS A 441 15.40 -0.25 -4.69
CA HIS A 441 14.09 -0.61 -4.17
C HIS A 441 13.59 0.35 -3.07
N TYR A 442 14.34 1.43 -2.79
CA TYR A 442 14.04 2.44 -1.79
C TYR A 442 13.80 3.83 -2.39
N ARG A 443 14.08 4.01 -3.68
CA ARG A 443 13.89 5.27 -4.37
C ARG A 443 12.49 5.84 -4.10
N ASP A 444 12.43 7.12 -3.74
CA ASP A 444 11.20 7.88 -3.50
C ASP A 444 10.39 7.47 -2.25
N THR A 445 10.66 6.32 -1.62
CA THR A 445 9.88 5.77 -0.50
C THR A 445 9.77 6.74 0.67
N MET A 446 10.87 7.35 1.12
CA MET A 446 10.82 8.30 2.23
C MET A 446 10.05 9.57 1.89
N ASN A 447 10.12 10.01 0.63
CA ASN A 447 9.42 11.21 0.20
C ASN A 447 7.90 10.98 0.14
N ILE A 448 7.45 9.90 -0.51
CA ILE A 448 6.01 9.59 -0.57
C ILE A 448 5.43 9.32 0.82
N ASN A 449 6.18 8.65 1.71
CA ASN A 449 5.75 8.41 3.08
C ASN A 449 5.57 9.71 3.87
N ALA A 450 6.52 10.65 3.76
CA ALA A 450 6.41 11.94 4.41
C ALA A 450 5.23 12.76 3.86
N LEU A 451 4.99 12.72 2.56
CA LEU A 451 3.84 13.34 1.91
C LEU A 451 2.53 12.71 2.41
N ALA A 452 2.44 11.38 2.48
CA ALA A 452 1.27 10.67 3.00
C ALA A 452 0.97 11.06 4.45
N ARG A 453 1.96 11.10 5.34
CA ARG A 453 1.80 11.59 6.72
C ARG A 453 1.29 13.03 6.79
N ASN A 454 1.69 13.86 5.86
CA ASN A 454 1.33 15.28 5.87
C ASN A 454 -0.06 15.56 5.27
N GLN A 455 -0.54 14.74 4.31
CA GLN A 455 -1.75 15.05 3.53
C GLN A 455 -2.83 13.96 3.61
N LEU A 456 -2.45 12.68 3.79
CA LEU A 456 -3.39 11.57 3.66
C LEU A 456 -3.84 11.03 5.02
N ILE A 457 -2.91 10.59 5.86
CA ILE A 457 -3.17 9.82 7.09
C ILE A 457 -3.16 10.63 8.38
N ASN A 458 -2.94 11.92 8.30
CA ASN A 458 -2.92 12.86 9.42
C ASN A 458 -4.30 13.29 9.87
N ALA A 459 -4.38 13.96 11.00
CA ALA A 459 -5.61 14.56 11.54
C ALA A 459 -6.25 15.52 10.54
N GLY A 460 -7.48 15.20 10.12
CA GLY A 460 -8.20 15.92 9.08
C GLY A 460 -7.67 15.66 7.66
N GLY A 461 -6.76 14.69 7.47
CA GLY A 461 -6.27 14.25 6.17
C GLY A 461 -7.34 13.53 5.34
N ILE A 462 -6.99 13.19 4.11
CA ILE A 462 -7.94 12.63 3.14
C ILE A 462 -8.54 11.31 3.63
N ILE A 463 -7.73 10.40 4.17
CA ILE A 463 -8.22 9.11 4.69
C ILE A 463 -9.28 9.31 5.79
N GLU A 464 -9.06 10.25 6.71
CA GLU A 464 -10.04 10.53 7.76
C GLU A 464 -11.35 11.13 7.24
N GLN A 465 -11.31 11.80 6.09
CA GLN A 465 -12.48 12.44 5.47
C GLN A 465 -13.29 11.49 4.59
N THR A 466 -12.65 10.47 3.99
CA THR A 466 -13.28 9.63 2.94
C THR A 466 -13.43 8.16 3.33
N PHE A 467 -12.76 7.67 4.39
CA PHE A 467 -12.80 6.29 4.83
C PHE A 467 -13.52 6.10 6.18
N LEU A 468 -14.11 4.92 6.36
CA LEU A 468 -14.96 4.57 7.48
C LEU A 468 -14.39 4.83 8.87
N PRO A 469 -13.13 4.43 9.21
CA PRO A 469 -12.62 4.59 10.56
C PRO A 469 -12.36 6.05 10.94
N SER A 470 -12.30 6.97 9.95
CA SER A 470 -12.02 8.38 10.16
C SER A 470 -10.82 8.57 11.10
N LYS A 471 -10.95 9.34 12.17
CA LYS A 471 -9.85 9.63 13.11
C LYS A 471 -9.25 8.41 13.81
N TYR A 472 -9.87 7.24 13.74
CA TYR A 472 -9.36 5.99 14.33
C TYR A 472 -8.51 5.16 13.36
N ALA A 473 -8.37 5.59 12.10
CA ALA A 473 -7.66 4.87 11.05
C ALA A 473 -6.26 4.42 11.47
N MET A 474 -5.45 5.34 11.96
CA MET A 474 -4.08 5.04 12.34
C MET A 474 -3.95 4.31 13.69
N GLU A 475 -4.93 4.41 14.59
CA GLU A 475 -4.99 3.55 15.77
C GLU A 475 -5.18 2.08 15.37
N ILE A 476 -6.11 1.81 14.43
CA ILE A 476 -6.36 0.46 13.90
C ILE A 476 -5.08 -0.09 13.26
N SER A 477 -4.42 0.70 12.44
CA SER A 477 -3.15 0.30 11.80
C SER A 477 -2.09 -0.10 12.82
N SER A 478 -1.96 0.69 13.91
CA SER A 478 -1.02 0.39 14.99
C SER A 478 -1.39 -0.88 15.77
N VAL A 479 -2.68 -1.08 16.09
CA VAL A 479 -3.11 -2.28 16.82
C VAL A 479 -2.85 -3.54 15.99
N ILE A 480 -3.08 -3.49 14.68
CA ILE A 480 -2.82 -4.64 13.79
C ILE A 480 -1.31 -4.90 13.63
N TYR A 481 -0.45 -3.87 13.73
CA TYR A 481 1.00 -4.07 13.75
C TYR A 481 1.46 -4.97 14.92
N LYS A 482 0.68 -5.15 15.98
CA LYS A 482 0.97 -6.13 17.06
C LYS A 482 1.13 -7.54 16.54
N ASP A 483 0.40 -7.89 15.48
CA ASP A 483 0.40 -9.23 14.86
C ASP A 483 1.32 -9.31 13.62
N TRP A 484 1.98 -8.21 13.27
CA TRP A 484 2.91 -8.18 12.13
C TRP A 484 4.14 -9.04 12.41
N VAL A 485 4.52 -9.86 11.42
CA VAL A 485 5.66 -10.78 11.46
C VAL A 485 6.46 -10.59 10.17
N PHE A 486 7.76 -10.29 10.29
CA PHE A 486 8.61 -10.03 9.11
C PHE A 486 8.70 -11.23 8.17
N THR A 487 8.89 -12.44 8.70
CA THR A 487 9.02 -13.65 7.89
C THR A 487 7.75 -14.02 7.12
N ASP A 488 6.59 -13.58 7.60
CA ASP A 488 5.31 -13.79 6.94
C ASP A 488 5.07 -12.81 5.77
N GLN A 489 5.94 -11.79 5.59
CA GLN A 489 5.89 -10.93 4.40
C GLN A 489 6.44 -11.63 3.15
N ALA A 490 7.15 -12.74 3.30
CA ALA A 490 7.54 -13.60 2.19
C ALA A 490 6.30 -14.30 1.60
N LEU A 491 6.04 -14.12 0.31
CA LEU A 491 4.82 -14.63 -0.34
C LEU A 491 4.54 -16.12 -0.08
N PRO A 492 5.52 -17.05 -0.20
CA PRO A 492 5.26 -18.46 0.12
C PRO A 492 4.84 -18.67 1.58
N SER A 493 5.45 -17.96 2.52
CA SER A 493 5.14 -18.05 3.96
C SER A 493 3.74 -17.49 4.26
N ASP A 494 3.38 -16.35 3.69
CA ASP A 494 2.03 -15.77 3.78
C ASP A 494 0.95 -16.74 3.29
N LEU A 495 1.16 -17.32 2.11
CA LEU A 495 0.21 -18.28 1.52
C LEU A 495 0.03 -19.53 2.41
N ILE A 496 1.11 -20.06 2.99
CA ILE A 496 1.03 -21.19 3.93
C ILE A 496 0.29 -20.77 5.20
N LYS A 497 0.65 -19.62 5.80
CA LYS A 497 0.02 -19.11 7.03
C LYS A 497 -1.49 -18.93 6.88
N ARG A 498 -1.94 -18.42 5.73
CA ARG A 498 -3.36 -18.26 5.43
C ARG A 498 -4.06 -19.58 5.01
N GLY A 499 -3.32 -20.68 4.87
CA GLY A 499 -3.83 -21.95 4.37
C GLY A 499 -4.18 -21.95 2.89
N MET A 500 -3.71 -20.93 2.12
CA MET A 500 -3.94 -20.79 0.69
C MET A 500 -2.96 -21.61 -0.15
N ALA A 501 -1.90 -22.11 0.47
CA ALA A 501 -0.96 -23.06 -0.10
C ALA A 501 -0.56 -24.12 0.93
N ILE A 502 -0.03 -25.23 0.44
CA ILE A 502 0.61 -26.29 1.23
C ILE A 502 2.07 -26.39 0.83
N ALA A 503 2.93 -26.75 1.81
CA ALA A 503 4.34 -27.01 1.53
C ALA A 503 4.48 -28.16 0.53
N ASP A 504 5.28 -27.96 -0.51
CA ASP A 504 5.53 -28.95 -1.55
C ASP A 504 6.96 -28.77 -2.12
N ALA A 505 7.88 -29.59 -1.62
CA ALA A 505 9.29 -29.53 -2.01
C ALA A 505 9.53 -29.84 -3.51
N SER A 506 8.55 -30.41 -4.20
CA SER A 506 8.63 -30.67 -5.66
C SER A 506 8.26 -29.47 -6.51
N SER A 507 7.62 -28.47 -5.91
CA SER A 507 7.23 -27.22 -6.60
C SER A 507 8.36 -26.20 -6.62
N PRO A 508 8.48 -25.36 -7.66
CA PRO A 508 9.62 -24.42 -7.83
C PRO A 508 9.84 -23.46 -6.64
N ASN A 509 8.75 -23.05 -5.95
CA ASN A 509 8.80 -22.12 -4.83
C ASN A 509 8.51 -22.81 -3.49
N GLY A 510 8.60 -24.16 -3.44
CA GLY A 510 8.36 -24.95 -2.23
C GLY A 510 6.91 -25.03 -1.77
N VAL A 511 5.96 -24.54 -2.59
CA VAL A 511 4.54 -24.50 -2.24
C VAL A 511 3.64 -24.88 -3.42
N ARG A 512 2.46 -25.43 -3.12
CA ARG A 512 1.38 -25.72 -4.07
C ARG A 512 0.11 -25.03 -3.60
N LEU A 513 -0.53 -24.27 -4.50
CA LEU A 513 -1.75 -23.51 -4.21
C LEU A 513 -2.94 -24.45 -3.93
N VAL A 514 -3.81 -24.04 -3.01
CA VAL A 514 -5.09 -24.71 -2.70
C VAL A 514 -6.15 -24.32 -3.75
N ILE A 515 -6.18 -23.06 -4.15
CA ILE A 515 -6.95 -22.57 -5.30
C ILE A 515 -5.95 -22.42 -6.45
N GLU A 516 -6.01 -23.30 -7.44
CA GLU A 516 -5.06 -23.29 -8.56
C GLU A 516 -5.17 -21.99 -9.36
N ASP A 517 -6.40 -21.54 -9.68
CA ASP A 517 -6.65 -20.26 -10.33
C ASP A 517 -6.82 -19.13 -9.29
N TYR A 518 -5.74 -18.81 -8.58
CA TYR A 518 -5.61 -17.65 -7.69
C TYR A 518 -4.64 -16.64 -8.32
N PRO A 519 -5.14 -15.68 -9.13
CA PRO A 519 -4.28 -14.86 -10.00
C PRO A 519 -3.15 -14.16 -9.27
N TYR A 520 -3.42 -13.51 -8.14
CA TYR A 520 -2.39 -12.85 -7.32
C TYR A 520 -1.28 -13.83 -6.88
N ALA A 521 -1.65 -14.98 -6.34
CA ALA A 521 -0.68 -15.94 -5.82
C ALA A 521 0.08 -16.64 -6.96
N MET A 522 -0.62 -17.00 -8.01
CA MET A 522 -0.06 -17.70 -9.18
C MET A 522 1.00 -16.86 -9.89
N ASP A 523 0.70 -15.57 -10.12
CA ASP A 523 1.61 -14.64 -10.78
C ASP A 523 2.69 -14.15 -9.79
N GLY A 524 2.30 -13.91 -8.55
CA GLY A 524 3.21 -13.50 -7.49
C GLY A 524 4.32 -14.51 -7.23
N LEU A 525 4.03 -15.81 -7.24
CA LEU A 525 5.05 -16.86 -7.06
C LEU A 525 6.07 -16.91 -8.20
N GLU A 526 5.69 -16.61 -9.45
CA GLU A 526 6.66 -16.46 -10.57
C GLU A 526 7.61 -15.29 -10.32
N ILE A 527 7.06 -14.13 -9.95
CA ILE A 527 7.87 -12.93 -9.65
C ILE A 527 8.75 -13.16 -8.42
N TRP A 528 8.20 -13.75 -7.34
CA TRP A 528 8.96 -14.11 -6.15
C TRP A 528 10.15 -15.02 -6.47
N GLY A 529 9.94 -16.07 -7.27
CA GLY A 529 10.98 -17.00 -7.69
C GLY A 529 12.08 -16.31 -8.51
N ALA A 530 11.70 -15.37 -9.37
CA ALA A 530 12.67 -14.59 -10.15
C ALA A 530 13.50 -13.66 -9.25
N ILE A 531 12.86 -12.97 -8.28
CA ILE A 531 13.56 -12.11 -7.30
C ILE A 531 14.50 -12.96 -6.44
N ASN A 532 14.05 -14.12 -5.93
CA ASN A 532 14.88 -15.00 -5.09
C ASN A 532 16.10 -15.49 -5.85
N THR A 533 15.95 -15.92 -7.09
CA THR A 533 17.06 -16.35 -7.94
C THR A 533 18.06 -15.20 -8.20
N TRP A 534 17.55 -14.00 -8.50
CA TRP A 534 18.37 -12.81 -8.67
C TRP A 534 19.18 -12.49 -7.41
N VAL A 535 18.52 -12.46 -6.24
CA VAL A 535 19.19 -12.19 -4.95
C VAL A 535 20.25 -13.24 -4.66
N GLN A 536 19.94 -14.51 -4.87
CA GLN A 536 20.89 -15.61 -4.68
C GLN A 536 22.12 -15.49 -5.62
N ASP A 537 21.88 -15.26 -6.91
CA ASP A 537 22.97 -15.09 -7.91
C ASP A 537 23.86 -13.90 -7.49
N TYR A 538 23.28 -12.77 -7.11
CA TYR A 538 24.01 -11.56 -6.71
C TYR A 538 24.77 -11.73 -5.37
N VAL A 539 24.10 -12.20 -4.32
CA VAL A 539 24.72 -12.38 -3.00
C VAL A 539 25.90 -13.34 -3.05
N SER A 540 25.79 -14.41 -3.83
CA SER A 540 26.82 -15.42 -3.97
C SER A 540 28.13 -14.91 -4.61
N LEU A 541 28.09 -13.75 -5.32
CA LEU A 541 29.30 -13.11 -5.84
C LEU A 541 30.21 -12.57 -4.74
N TYR A 542 29.63 -12.15 -3.63
CA TYR A 542 30.34 -11.44 -2.55
C TYR A 542 30.44 -12.27 -1.25
N TYR A 543 29.46 -13.09 -0.96
CA TYR A 543 29.38 -13.91 0.24
C TYR A 543 29.50 -15.38 -0.13
N THR A 544 30.63 -16.01 0.23
CA THR A 544 30.96 -17.39 -0.17
C THR A 544 30.67 -18.41 0.95
N SER A 545 30.35 -17.94 2.15
CA SER A 545 30.06 -18.78 3.33
C SER A 545 29.30 -18.00 4.38
N ASP A 546 28.69 -18.70 5.33
CA ASP A 546 28.04 -18.13 6.51
C ASP A 546 29.03 -17.29 7.35
N ASP A 547 30.31 -17.67 7.39
CA ASP A 547 31.33 -16.91 8.11
C ASP A 547 31.56 -15.53 7.47
N THR A 548 31.41 -15.40 6.16
CA THR A 548 31.46 -14.09 5.48
C THR A 548 30.31 -13.19 5.91
N VAL A 549 29.10 -13.77 6.07
CA VAL A 549 27.93 -13.05 6.58
C VAL A 549 28.16 -12.58 8.02
N LYS A 550 28.60 -13.49 8.90
CA LYS A 550 28.90 -13.17 10.31
C LYS A 550 30.01 -12.15 10.48
N GLY A 551 31.03 -12.21 9.61
CA GLY A 551 32.19 -11.32 9.65
C GLY A 551 31.96 -9.94 9.06
N ASP A 552 30.83 -9.67 8.43
CA ASP A 552 30.53 -8.37 7.84
C ASP A 552 29.94 -7.40 8.87
N LEU A 553 30.78 -6.52 9.37
CA LEU A 553 30.41 -5.60 10.47
C LEU A 553 29.31 -4.59 10.08
N GLU A 554 29.30 -4.10 8.83
CA GLU A 554 28.24 -3.17 8.38
C GLU A 554 26.91 -3.91 8.28
N LEU A 555 26.89 -5.12 7.74
CA LEU A 555 25.71 -5.97 7.65
C LEU A 555 25.14 -6.31 9.04
N GLN A 556 26.00 -6.68 9.98
CA GLN A 556 25.58 -7.01 11.35
C GLN A 556 25.03 -5.76 12.08
N GLN A 557 25.64 -4.58 11.89
CA GLN A 557 25.13 -3.34 12.46
C GLN A 557 23.82 -2.88 11.80
N TRP A 558 23.70 -3.05 10.49
CA TRP A 558 22.47 -2.78 9.75
C TRP A 558 21.29 -3.58 10.30
N TRP A 559 21.49 -4.89 10.45
CA TRP A 559 20.43 -5.78 10.94
C TRP A 559 20.08 -5.49 12.39
N LYS A 560 21.07 -5.30 13.23
CA LYS A 560 20.89 -4.95 14.65
C LYS A 560 20.09 -3.66 14.80
N GLU A 561 20.50 -2.60 14.12
CA GLU A 561 19.83 -1.28 14.22
C GLU A 561 18.37 -1.38 13.70
N LEU A 562 18.15 -2.11 12.62
CA LEU A 562 16.83 -2.32 12.09
C LEU A 562 15.88 -2.96 13.12
N VAL A 563 16.31 -4.06 13.75
CA VAL A 563 15.51 -4.80 14.73
C VAL A 563 15.34 -4.00 16.02
N GLU A 564 16.44 -3.50 16.59
CA GLU A 564 16.44 -2.85 17.91
C GLU A 564 15.87 -1.43 17.91
N VAL A 565 16.00 -0.70 16.79
CA VAL A 565 15.57 0.69 16.67
C VAL A 565 14.44 0.84 15.66
N GLY A 566 14.65 0.45 14.43
CA GLY A 566 13.69 0.63 13.33
C GLY A 566 12.33 -0.02 13.60
N HIS A 567 12.34 -1.26 14.06
CA HIS A 567 11.19 -2.03 14.51
C HIS A 567 11.26 -2.30 16.03
N GLY A 568 11.79 -1.36 16.80
CA GLY A 568 12.14 -1.54 18.22
C GLY A 568 10.99 -2.03 19.11
N ASP A 569 9.74 -1.80 18.74
CA ASP A 569 8.57 -2.33 19.47
C ASP A 569 8.36 -3.84 19.23
N LYS A 570 9.10 -4.42 18.31
CA LYS A 570 9.12 -5.85 17.96
C LYS A 570 10.49 -6.51 18.17
N LYS A 571 11.44 -5.83 18.81
CA LYS A 571 12.85 -6.26 18.93
C LYS A 571 13.03 -7.62 19.62
N ASP A 572 12.12 -7.96 20.53
CA ASP A 572 12.20 -9.18 21.35
C ASP A 572 11.45 -10.36 20.73
N GLU A 573 10.92 -10.21 19.53
CA GLU A 573 10.17 -11.26 18.84
C GLU A 573 11.10 -12.34 18.28
N PRO A 574 10.78 -13.64 18.51
CA PRO A 574 11.68 -14.75 18.18
C PRO A 574 11.77 -15.06 16.68
N TRP A 575 10.88 -14.50 15.88
CA TRP A 575 10.83 -14.78 14.44
C TRP A 575 11.83 -13.93 13.61
N TRP A 576 12.54 -12.98 14.21
CA TRP A 576 13.58 -12.24 13.49
C TRP A 576 14.71 -13.17 13.03
N PRO A 577 15.08 -13.19 11.73
CA PRO A 577 16.28 -13.88 11.28
C PRO A 577 17.52 -13.43 12.06
N GLN A 578 18.39 -14.37 12.39
CA GLN A 578 19.59 -14.07 13.18
C GLN A 578 20.70 -13.39 12.36
N MET A 579 20.55 -13.30 11.04
CA MET A 579 21.52 -12.79 10.06
C MET A 579 22.89 -13.44 10.19
N GLN A 580 22.90 -14.75 10.40
CA GLN A 580 24.11 -15.54 10.60
C GLN A 580 24.44 -16.48 9.44
N THR A 581 23.52 -16.63 8.50
CA THR A 581 23.65 -17.54 7.36
C THR A 581 23.41 -16.83 6.04
N LEU A 582 23.95 -17.40 4.97
CA LEU A 582 23.63 -16.97 3.61
C LEU A 582 22.12 -17.03 3.34
N GLN A 583 21.46 -18.05 3.87
CA GLN A 583 20.02 -18.21 3.70
C GLN A 583 19.26 -17.07 4.39
N ASP A 584 19.64 -16.66 5.62
CA ASP A 584 19.03 -15.50 6.29
C ASP A 584 19.14 -14.24 5.42
N LEU A 585 20.33 -13.98 4.88
CA LEU A 585 20.59 -12.82 4.05
C LEU A 585 19.79 -12.84 2.75
N ILE A 586 19.78 -13.97 2.04
CA ILE A 586 19.04 -14.14 0.78
C ILE A 586 17.55 -13.95 1.00
N GLN A 587 16.97 -14.64 2.00
CA GLN A 587 15.54 -14.52 2.28
C GLN A 587 15.14 -13.12 2.73
N THR A 588 15.95 -12.48 3.57
CA THR A 588 15.71 -11.10 4.00
C THR A 588 15.68 -10.14 2.81
N CYS A 589 16.71 -10.16 1.95
CA CYS A 589 16.77 -9.30 0.77
C CYS A 589 15.64 -9.61 -0.22
N THR A 590 15.30 -10.88 -0.44
CA THR A 590 14.19 -11.29 -1.31
C THR A 590 12.86 -10.73 -0.79
N THR A 591 12.59 -10.87 0.52
CA THR A 591 11.38 -10.35 1.16
C THR A 591 11.28 -8.83 1.02
N LEU A 592 12.37 -8.11 1.22
CA LEU A 592 12.40 -6.65 1.09
C LEU A 592 12.11 -6.20 -0.35
N ILE A 593 12.76 -6.82 -1.34
CA ILE A 593 12.56 -6.49 -2.76
C ILE A 593 11.12 -6.81 -3.17
N TRP A 594 10.58 -7.96 -2.76
CA TRP A 594 9.18 -8.34 -2.98
C TRP A 594 8.23 -7.29 -2.39
N THR A 595 8.42 -6.92 -1.12
CA THR A 595 7.54 -5.98 -0.41
C THR A 595 7.57 -4.59 -1.05
N ALA A 596 8.76 -4.09 -1.37
CA ALA A 596 8.93 -2.75 -1.94
C ALA A 596 8.53 -2.65 -3.42
N SER A 597 8.41 -3.77 -4.13
CA SER A 597 8.07 -3.79 -5.56
C SER A 597 6.74 -4.48 -5.83
N ALA A 598 6.72 -5.80 -5.95
CA ALA A 598 5.57 -6.56 -6.44
C ALA A 598 4.39 -6.57 -5.46
N LEU A 599 4.62 -6.69 -4.15
CA LEU A 599 3.55 -6.60 -3.16
C LEU A 599 2.90 -5.21 -3.22
N HIS A 600 3.70 -4.13 -3.17
CA HIS A 600 3.19 -2.77 -3.29
C HIS A 600 2.41 -2.57 -4.60
N ALA A 601 2.94 -3.01 -5.74
CA ALA A 601 2.27 -2.91 -7.03
C ALA A 601 0.88 -3.57 -7.02
N SER A 602 0.77 -4.78 -6.42
CA SER A 602 -0.48 -5.54 -6.36
C SER A 602 -1.59 -4.88 -5.55
N VAL A 603 -1.22 -4.06 -4.55
CA VAL A 603 -2.18 -3.37 -3.67
C VAL A 603 -2.32 -1.88 -4.02
N ASN A 604 -1.47 -1.31 -4.87
CA ASN A 604 -1.52 0.10 -5.24
C ASN A 604 -2.22 0.36 -6.58
N PHE A 605 -1.75 -0.26 -7.68
CA PHE A 605 -2.20 0.10 -9.03
C PHE A 605 -3.59 -0.44 -9.39
N GLY A 606 -4.20 -1.23 -8.52
CA GLY A 606 -5.61 -1.63 -8.58
C GLY A 606 -6.58 -0.62 -7.98
N GLN A 607 -6.12 0.44 -7.28
CA GLN A 607 -7.00 1.37 -6.57
C GLN A 607 -8.03 2.01 -7.50
N TYR A 608 -7.60 2.66 -8.57
CA TYR A 608 -8.53 3.28 -9.52
C TYR A 608 -9.27 2.28 -10.41
N PRO A 609 -8.65 1.22 -10.97
CA PRO A 609 -9.35 0.23 -11.79
C PRO A 609 -10.59 -0.39 -11.15
N TYR A 610 -10.54 -0.64 -9.84
CA TYR A 610 -11.62 -1.22 -9.04
C TYR A 610 -12.35 -0.19 -8.19
N GLY A 611 -11.64 0.60 -7.39
CA GLY A 611 -12.18 1.59 -6.45
C GLY A 611 -12.61 2.89 -7.12
N GLY A 612 -12.13 3.16 -8.33
CA GLY A 612 -12.61 4.28 -9.13
C GLY A 612 -14.11 4.22 -9.46
N PHE A 613 -14.78 3.08 -9.27
CA PHE A 613 -16.23 2.97 -9.28
C PHE A 613 -16.75 2.74 -7.86
N ILE A 614 -17.22 3.79 -7.24
CA ILE A 614 -17.56 3.83 -5.80
C ILE A 614 -18.63 2.82 -5.38
N LEU A 615 -19.50 2.38 -6.30
CA LEU A 615 -20.51 1.35 -6.02
C LEU A 615 -19.89 -0.03 -5.90
N ASN A 616 -18.79 -0.28 -6.61
CA ASN A 616 -18.02 -1.51 -6.52
C ASN A 616 -17.19 -1.58 -5.23
N ARG A 617 -16.51 -0.46 -4.89
CA ARG A 617 -15.66 -0.40 -3.69
C ARG A 617 -15.95 0.86 -2.88
N PRO A 618 -17.11 0.91 -2.18
CA PRO A 618 -17.41 2.01 -1.27
C PRO A 618 -16.37 2.06 -0.12
N THR A 619 -16.01 3.27 0.31
CA THR A 619 -14.99 3.51 1.34
C THR A 619 -15.59 3.73 2.72
N LEU A 620 -16.88 4.08 2.79
CA LEU A 620 -17.60 4.27 4.05
C LEU A 620 -19.09 3.88 3.91
N SER A 621 -19.71 3.64 5.06
CA SER A 621 -21.15 3.43 5.18
C SER A 621 -21.74 4.36 6.26
N ARG A 622 -23.00 4.80 6.05
CA ARG A 622 -23.65 5.86 6.84
C ARG A 622 -24.92 5.42 7.53
N ARG A 623 -25.45 4.27 7.16
CA ARG A 623 -26.66 3.69 7.73
C ARG A 623 -26.40 2.26 8.14
N LEU A 624 -27.13 1.79 9.11
CA LEU A 624 -27.22 0.36 9.42
C LEU A 624 -28.15 -0.33 8.41
N MET A 625 -28.06 -1.67 8.34
CA MET A 625 -28.97 -2.49 7.53
C MET A 625 -30.41 -2.17 7.87
N PRO A 626 -31.28 -1.85 6.89
CA PRO A 626 -32.68 -1.57 7.13
C PRO A 626 -33.39 -2.75 7.79
N GLU A 627 -34.14 -2.50 8.85
CA GLU A 627 -34.95 -3.50 9.53
C GLU A 627 -36.38 -3.47 9.01
N GLU A 628 -37.01 -4.64 8.84
CA GLU A 628 -38.39 -4.76 8.39
C GLU A 628 -39.31 -3.94 9.29
N GLY A 629 -40.18 -3.13 8.67
CA GLY A 629 -41.07 -2.21 9.37
C GLY A 629 -40.46 -0.83 9.70
N SER A 630 -39.18 -0.60 9.38
CA SER A 630 -38.56 0.73 9.50
C SER A 630 -38.83 1.60 8.25
N PRO A 631 -38.76 2.95 8.36
CA PRO A 631 -38.86 3.83 7.22
C PRO A 631 -37.76 3.57 6.16
N GLU A 632 -36.58 3.16 6.60
CA GLU A 632 -35.45 2.81 5.73
C GLU A 632 -35.73 1.56 4.93
N TYR A 633 -36.42 0.57 5.52
CA TYR A 633 -36.87 -0.64 4.82
C TYR A 633 -37.95 -0.31 3.79
N ASP A 634 -38.89 0.57 4.14
CA ASP A 634 -39.91 1.06 3.21
C ASP A 634 -39.27 1.82 2.02
N GLU A 635 -38.22 2.58 2.26
CA GLU A 635 -37.41 3.22 1.20
C GLU A 635 -36.76 2.18 0.32
N LEU A 636 -36.13 1.14 0.90
CA LEU A 636 -35.49 0.05 0.16
C LEU A 636 -36.48 -0.71 -0.75
N VAL A 637 -37.69 -0.95 -0.27
CA VAL A 637 -38.76 -1.59 -1.06
C VAL A 637 -39.21 -0.71 -2.23
N LYS A 638 -39.33 0.60 -2.02
CA LYS A 638 -39.86 1.55 -3.01
C LYS A 638 -38.81 2.02 -4.01
N ASN A 639 -37.60 2.26 -3.56
CA ASN A 639 -36.48 2.74 -4.40
C ASN A 639 -35.16 2.17 -3.89
N PRO A 640 -34.85 0.91 -4.27
CA PRO A 640 -33.69 0.20 -3.74
C PRO A 640 -32.34 0.83 -4.12
N GLU A 641 -32.17 1.38 -5.30
CA GLU A 641 -30.92 2.08 -5.70
C GLU A 641 -30.66 3.28 -4.81
N ARG A 642 -31.68 4.10 -4.58
CA ARG A 642 -31.55 5.26 -3.71
C ARG A 642 -31.25 4.88 -2.24
N ALA A 643 -31.88 3.83 -1.73
CA ALA A 643 -31.60 3.29 -0.40
C ALA A 643 -30.15 2.82 -0.28
N TYR A 644 -29.64 2.11 -1.31
CA TYR A 644 -28.23 1.71 -1.40
C TYR A 644 -27.29 2.92 -1.40
N LEU A 645 -27.52 3.89 -2.28
CA LEU A 645 -26.69 5.10 -2.41
C LEU A 645 -26.66 5.94 -1.14
N ARG A 646 -27.77 5.99 -0.39
CA ARG A 646 -27.83 6.65 0.93
C ARG A 646 -27.09 5.90 2.04
N THR A 647 -26.78 4.63 1.81
CA THR A 647 -26.05 3.80 2.77
C THR A 647 -24.55 3.89 2.59
N VAL A 648 -24.07 3.99 1.35
CA VAL A 648 -22.64 3.99 1.03
C VAL A 648 -22.03 5.40 0.92
N THR A 649 -20.82 5.51 0.40
CA THR A 649 -20.03 6.74 0.26
C THR A 649 -20.82 7.85 -0.46
N PRO A 650 -21.01 9.04 0.13
CA PRO A 650 -21.76 10.11 -0.48
C PRO A 650 -20.97 10.84 -1.56
N LYS A 651 -21.66 11.61 -2.38
CA LYS A 651 -21.15 12.27 -3.57
C LYS A 651 -19.89 13.12 -3.31
N PHE A 652 -19.88 13.90 -2.23
CA PHE A 652 -18.73 14.75 -1.90
C PHE A 652 -17.45 13.92 -1.61
N GLN A 653 -17.57 12.92 -0.74
CA GLN A 653 -16.45 12.02 -0.42
C GLN A 653 -16.00 11.21 -1.63
N THR A 654 -16.94 10.79 -2.48
CA THR A 654 -16.63 10.13 -3.75
C THR A 654 -15.74 10.99 -4.64
N LEU A 655 -16.05 12.28 -4.82
CA LEU A 655 -15.23 13.16 -5.66
C LEU A 655 -13.82 13.35 -5.13
N ILE A 656 -13.66 13.44 -3.79
CA ILE A 656 -12.34 13.52 -3.17
C ILE A 656 -11.58 12.22 -3.38
N ASP A 657 -12.21 11.09 -3.07
CA ASP A 657 -11.60 9.77 -3.16
C ASP A 657 -11.13 9.48 -4.59
N LEU A 658 -12.01 9.65 -5.59
CA LEU A 658 -11.67 9.47 -7.00
C LEU A 658 -10.49 10.33 -7.45
N SER A 659 -10.46 11.61 -7.02
CA SER A 659 -9.36 12.52 -7.36
C SER A 659 -8.03 12.04 -6.83
N VAL A 660 -8.01 11.43 -5.62
CA VAL A 660 -6.78 10.96 -4.98
C VAL A 660 -6.34 9.63 -5.55
N ILE A 661 -7.24 8.63 -5.61
CA ILE A 661 -6.85 7.29 -6.08
C ILE A 661 -6.50 7.26 -7.57
N GLU A 662 -7.01 8.19 -8.36
CA GLU A 662 -6.57 8.35 -9.75
C GLU A 662 -5.09 8.74 -9.82
N ILE A 663 -4.67 9.73 -9.01
CA ILE A 663 -3.25 10.12 -8.92
C ILE A 663 -2.41 8.95 -8.40
N LEU A 664 -2.84 8.33 -7.30
CA LEU A 664 -2.10 7.25 -6.65
C LEU A 664 -2.02 5.95 -7.50
N SER A 665 -2.79 5.85 -8.58
CA SER A 665 -2.74 4.72 -9.50
C SER A 665 -1.94 5.01 -10.78
N ARG A 666 -1.33 6.21 -10.91
CA ARG A 666 -0.56 6.60 -12.09
C ARG A 666 0.93 6.32 -11.91
N HIS A 667 1.56 5.84 -12.98
CA HIS A 667 3.01 5.76 -13.08
C HIS A 667 3.60 7.11 -13.49
N ALA A 668 4.70 7.51 -12.83
CA ALA A 668 5.48 8.66 -13.23
C ALA A 668 6.24 8.42 -14.53
N SER A 669 6.60 9.51 -15.25
CA SER A 669 7.35 9.39 -16.51
C SER A 669 8.80 8.94 -16.33
N ASP A 670 9.34 9.06 -15.11
CA ASP A 670 10.69 8.63 -14.73
C ASP A 670 10.69 7.35 -13.88
N GLU A 671 9.61 6.55 -13.95
CA GLU A 671 9.49 5.30 -13.19
C GLU A 671 10.42 4.21 -13.74
N TYR A 672 11.07 3.51 -12.83
CA TYR A 672 11.88 2.32 -13.15
C TYR A 672 11.16 1.06 -12.71
N TYR A 673 10.94 0.16 -13.66
CA TYR A 673 10.27 -1.11 -13.40
C TYR A 673 11.26 -2.20 -13.01
N LEU A 674 10.75 -3.19 -12.28
CA LEU A 674 11.52 -4.33 -11.79
C LEU A 674 12.28 -5.02 -12.95
N GLY A 675 13.57 -5.24 -12.76
CA GLY A 675 14.45 -5.79 -13.79
C GLY A 675 15.00 -4.77 -14.79
N ASN A 676 14.65 -3.48 -14.67
CA ASN A 676 15.17 -2.41 -15.52
C ASN A 676 15.95 -1.36 -14.71
N ARG A 677 16.97 -0.76 -15.37
CA ARG A 677 17.80 0.34 -14.85
C ARG A 677 18.24 1.24 -16.00
N ASP A 678 18.35 2.55 -15.75
CA ASP A 678 18.73 3.55 -16.75
C ASP A 678 20.13 3.34 -17.31
N SER A 679 21.10 3.15 -16.41
CA SER A 679 22.48 2.93 -16.81
C SER A 679 23.13 1.98 -15.81
N ALA A 680 23.35 0.76 -16.27
CA ALA A 680 24.02 -0.28 -15.49
C ALA A 680 25.42 0.16 -15.03
N GLU A 681 26.10 0.97 -15.82
CA GLU A 681 27.44 1.53 -15.55
C GLU A 681 27.49 2.45 -14.33
N PHE A 682 26.40 3.15 -13.99
CA PHE A 682 26.34 3.94 -12.76
C PHE A 682 26.01 3.11 -11.53
N TRP A 683 25.51 1.89 -11.68
CA TRP A 683 25.22 1.03 -10.54
C TRP A 683 26.46 0.30 -10.01
N THR A 684 27.15 -0.43 -10.88
CA THR A 684 28.35 -1.20 -10.51
C THR A 684 29.27 -1.40 -11.70
N SER A 685 30.57 -1.49 -11.45
CA SER A 685 31.59 -1.91 -12.43
C SER A 685 31.78 -3.43 -12.45
N ASP A 686 31.08 -4.21 -11.61
CA ASP A 686 31.22 -5.65 -11.54
C ASP A 686 30.47 -6.33 -12.68
N VAL A 687 31.19 -6.88 -13.62
CA VAL A 687 30.64 -7.50 -14.83
C VAL A 687 29.75 -8.73 -14.52
N TYR A 688 30.06 -9.46 -13.45
CA TYR A 688 29.25 -10.63 -13.06
C TYR A 688 27.92 -10.19 -12.44
N ALA A 689 27.91 -9.11 -11.67
CA ALA A 689 26.68 -8.52 -11.14
C ALA A 689 25.80 -7.95 -12.27
N LEU A 690 26.41 -7.32 -13.29
CA LEU A 690 25.71 -6.85 -14.49
C LEU A 690 25.08 -7.98 -15.28
N GLU A 691 25.81 -9.09 -15.43
CA GLU A 691 25.31 -10.29 -16.14
C GLU A 691 24.14 -10.95 -15.37
N ALA A 692 24.28 -11.12 -14.05
CA ALA A 692 23.22 -11.64 -13.21
C ALA A 692 21.95 -10.76 -13.25
N PHE A 693 22.10 -9.43 -13.26
CA PHE A 693 20.98 -8.51 -13.41
C PHE A 693 20.32 -8.62 -14.80
N LYS A 694 21.08 -8.74 -15.86
CA LYS A 694 20.55 -8.98 -17.21
C LYS A 694 19.75 -10.28 -17.29
N LYS A 695 20.25 -11.37 -16.65
CA LYS A 695 19.51 -12.64 -16.52
C LYS A 695 18.18 -12.46 -15.83
N PHE A 696 18.14 -11.67 -14.75
CA PHE A 696 16.91 -11.33 -14.02
C PHE A 696 15.91 -10.57 -14.91
N GLY A 697 16.35 -9.53 -15.62
CA GLY A 697 15.48 -8.78 -16.54
C GLY A 697 14.90 -9.66 -17.66
N ASN A 698 15.70 -10.55 -18.24
CA ASN A 698 15.25 -11.52 -19.24
C ASN A 698 14.19 -12.47 -18.65
N LYS A 699 14.40 -12.95 -17.41
CA LYS A 699 13.44 -13.84 -16.74
C LYS A 699 12.09 -13.15 -16.52
N LEU A 700 12.09 -11.87 -16.12
CA LEU A 700 10.86 -11.10 -15.97
C LEU A 700 10.13 -10.91 -17.31
N ALA A 701 10.84 -10.71 -18.40
CA ALA A 701 10.24 -10.64 -19.74
C ALA A 701 9.58 -11.98 -20.16
N GLU A 702 10.20 -13.13 -19.83
CA GLU A 702 9.59 -14.45 -20.03
C GLU A 702 8.31 -14.60 -19.18
N ILE A 703 8.37 -14.19 -17.90
CA ILE A 703 7.22 -14.24 -17.01
C ILE A 703 6.08 -13.40 -17.58
N GLU A 704 6.31 -12.17 -18.03
CA GLU A 704 5.27 -11.34 -18.64
C GLU A 704 4.57 -12.08 -19.80
N GLY A 705 5.33 -12.79 -20.65
CA GLY A 705 4.76 -13.64 -21.68
C GLY A 705 3.85 -14.76 -21.16
N ILE A 706 4.23 -15.39 -20.04
CA ILE A 706 3.42 -16.41 -19.35
C ILE A 706 2.12 -15.80 -18.80
N LEU A 707 2.20 -14.64 -18.15
CA LEU A 707 1.03 -13.96 -17.57
C LEU A 707 0.03 -13.54 -18.65
N ILE A 708 0.52 -13.08 -19.81
CA ILE A 708 -0.33 -12.77 -20.97
C ILE A 708 -1.04 -14.03 -21.48
N GLN A 709 -0.37 -15.18 -21.56
CA GLN A 709 -0.99 -16.43 -21.94
C GLN A 709 -2.04 -16.87 -20.95
N ARG A 710 -1.77 -16.79 -19.62
CA ARG A 710 -2.74 -17.11 -18.56
C ARG A 710 -4.00 -16.25 -18.66
N ASN A 711 -3.89 -14.97 -18.96
CA ASN A 711 -5.04 -14.08 -19.12
C ASN A 711 -5.91 -14.39 -20.35
N ASN A 712 -5.38 -15.14 -21.31
CA ASN A 712 -6.10 -15.62 -22.49
C ASN A 712 -6.61 -17.07 -22.35
N ASP A 713 -6.30 -17.76 -21.25
CA ASP A 713 -6.78 -19.12 -20.99
C ASP A 713 -8.20 -19.08 -20.40
N VAL A 714 -9.16 -19.53 -21.18
CA VAL A 714 -10.59 -19.56 -20.79
C VAL A 714 -10.91 -20.50 -19.61
N ASN A 715 -9.98 -21.39 -19.27
CA ASN A 715 -10.13 -22.29 -18.12
C ASN A 715 -9.76 -21.58 -16.80
N LEU A 716 -8.96 -20.52 -16.84
CA LEU A 716 -8.59 -19.70 -15.69
C LEU A 716 -9.62 -18.58 -15.49
N ARG A 717 -10.77 -18.94 -14.92
CA ARG A 717 -11.96 -18.08 -14.85
C ARG A 717 -11.85 -16.89 -13.93
N ASN A 718 -10.99 -16.98 -12.90
CA ASN A 718 -10.79 -15.91 -11.93
C ASN A 718 -9.92 -14.76 -12.48
N ARG A 719 -9.25 -14.97 -13.63
CA ARG A 719 -8.35 -13.97 -14.21
C ARG A 719 -9.05 -12.78 -14.86
N VAL A 720 -10.17 -13.02 -15.51
CA VAL A 720 -10.89 -12.00 -16.29
C VAL A 720 -12.23 -11.63 -15.68
N GLY A 721 -12.98 -12.62 -15.22
CA GLY A 721 -14.27 -12.47 -14.56
C GLY A 721 -15.40 -11.91 -15.43
N PRO A 722 -16.60 -11.70 -14.84
CA PRO A 722 -17.77 -11.14 -15.52
C PRO A 722 -17.58 -9.71 -16.03
N VAL A 723 -16.70 -8.93 -15.38
CA VAL A 723 -16.36 -7.54 -15.79
C VAL A 723 -15.44 -7.50 -17.00
N THR A 724 -14.95 -8.65 -17.47
CA THR A 724 -14.02 -8.75 -18.62
C THR A 724 -12.72 -7.96 -18.39
N MET A 725 -12.19 -8.03 -17.16
CA MET A 725 -11.00 -7.28 -16.74
C MET A 725 -9.87 -8.27 -16.42
N PRO A 726 -8.84 -8.42 -17.30
CA PRO A 726 -7.72 -9.31 -17.04
C PRO A 726 -6.89 -8.84 -15.86
N TYR A 727 -6.35 -9.78 -15.08
CA TYR A 727 -5.43 -9.49 -13.97
C TYR A 727 -4.05 -9.11 -14.53
N THR A 728 -3.68 -7.83 -14.39
CA THR A 728 -2.43 -7.29 -14.96
C THR A 728 -1.53 -6.61 -13.94
N LEU A 729 -1.94 -6.55 -12.65
CA LEU A 729 -1.22 -5.82 -11.60
C LEU A 729 0.22 -6.29 -11.38
N LEU A 730 0.51 -7.57 -11.66
CA LEU A 730 1.85 -8.16 -11.55
C LEU A 730 2.57 -8.34 -12.91
N TYR A 731 2.13 -7.65 -13.97
CA TYR A 731 2.95 -7.54 -15.17
C TYR A 731 4.22 -6.73 -14.86
N PRO A 732 5.42 -7.25 -15.17
CA PRO A 732 6.67 -6.56 -14.82
C PRO A 732 6.81 -5.16 -15.42
N THR A 733 6.28 -4.91 -16.62
CA THR A 733 6.50 -3.66 -17.34
C THR A 733 5.24 -2.80 -17.46
N SER A 734 5.45 -1.49 -17.59
CA SER A 734 4.41 -0.50 -17.86
C SER A 734 4.99 0.73 -18.58
N GLU A 735 4.16 1.73 -18.76
CA GLU A 735 4.48 3.08 -19.27
C GLU A 735 3.90 4.13 -18.31
N ALA A 736 4.23 5.39 -18.52
CA ALA A 736 3.71 6.49 -17.71
C ALA A 736 2.18 6.62 -17.85
N GLY A 737 1.52 7.03 -16.78
CA GLY A 737 0.08 7.26 -16.73
C GLY A 737 -0.71 6.15 -16.04
N LEU A 738 -2.01 6.11 -16.29
CA LEU A 738 -2.97 5.20 -15.66
C LEU A 738 -3.08 3.91 -16.51
N THR A 739 -2.20 2.96 -16.30
CA THR A 739 -2.05 1.75 -17.15
C THR A 739 -2.61 0.47 -16.55
N PHE A 740 -2.81 0.42 -15.23
CA PHE A 740 -3.32 -0.74 -14.48
C PHE A 740 -2.38 -1.95 -14.50
N ARG A 741 -1.09 -1.73 -14.75
CA ARG A 741 -0.06 -2.77 -14.81
C ARG A 741 1.29 -2.17 -14.45
N GLY A 742 2.26 -3.02 -14.21
CA GLY A 742 3.65 -2.64 -13.97
C GLY A 742 4.07 -2.78 -12.51
N ILE A 743 5.27 -3.27 -12.32
CA ILE A 743 5.90 -3.40 -11.02
C ILE A 743 7.06 -2.41 -10.94
N PRO A 744 6.90 -1.23 -10.33
CA PRO A 744 8.02 -0.34 -10.02
C PRO A 744 9.06 -1.03 -9.15
N ASN A 745 10.32 -0.61 -9.28
CA ASN A 745 11.39 -1.11 -8.41
C ASN A 745 11.16 -0.81 -6.93
N SER A 746 10.46 0.27 -6.61
CA SER A 746 10.30 0.80 -5.25
C SER A 746 8.88 1.29 -4.98
N ILE A 747 8.61 1.56 -3.71
CA ILE A 747 7.41 2.26 -3.26
C ILE A 747 7.56 3.73 -3.66
N SER A 748 7.06 4.09 -4.81
CA SER A 748 7.30 5.40 -5.42
C SER A 748 6.07 6.31 -5.46
N ILE A 749 4.90 5.80 -5.04
CA ILE A 749 3.63 6.49 -5.04
C ILE A 749 2.72 6.03 -3.89
#